data_6130d10f2d4b9ee3a8349ddade628f7d
#
_entry.id   6130d10f2d4b9ee3a8349ddade628f7d
#
_cell.length_a   1.000
_cell.length_b   1.000
_cell.length_c   1.000
_cell.angle_alpha   90.00
_cell.angle_beta   90.00
_cell.angle_gamma   90.00
#
_symmetry.space_group_name_H-M   'P 1'
#
loop_
_entity.id
_entity.type
_entity.pdbx_description
1 polymer ?
#
loop_
_entity_poly.entity_id
_entity_poly.type
_entity_poly.pdbx_seq_one_letter_code
_entity_poly.pdbx_strand_id
1 'polypeptide(L)'
;MALRALLAVLQWISGGSRSGKTCALVREFAQWVGQDKSVIPRERSLLFLTDSVEGRQAIQREIESQLGSGYRPYITTPVGFMQDEVELFWPLLVQAKAVDPHPPLRLKPETELVWAQRLWQPWLANQTFAVLSENRDRATRHLLDIFQLAAFARLSLDDLPQLIWDHQLEMPSETVGAIVTALKQWQNWCTAHSLLTYGITTDLFGRVLLDHPRYQASLGQRFQCLLADNTHNYPAVMADLIARFNQQGIKIVLTHQPIGAVRLGLGADPDAFLSLKNQATVIEQPCPAETIFGNTPLQTEIQERLTTPQATLPENIAAIQTTSRMQLLQEVVATIATAIHQGMVQPNEIAILAPGLDSVARHVFSTELKKRDIPLVIWNEQRPLIQSPFVRALLTLLLFVYPRTGMIPEATAVAEMLTVLLPRAIDPVRAGLLSCYCFQPGLEKAELLSTTQYSHWDRFGHRATDAYENLRHWLSTLDPSQMPVYLLEAAIQRYLWPHNLTASELAPLRSLLEGTAAYWQIYDHLPEHRATPTAERLREWIALLRRGIVTADPAPPLRQPQGVLLATTFQYRSAQLAHRWHFWLDVGSPRWQDGGLQCLWQAPIFLRQGTASPSARVWQLESERLEHLLVDLCSRVSDRLYLCHSDLAANGSEQEGPLSPWVDLAVGDRLQAVTDGTMINNAICSSS
;
A
#
# COMPACT_ATOMS: atom_id res chain seq x y z
N MET A 1 -30.91 0.78 35.81
CA MET A 1 -29.47 0.55 36.03
C MET A 1 -29.09 -0.93 36.24
N ALA A 2 -29.96 -1.78 36.72
CA ALA A 2 -29.65 -3.18 37.05
C ALA A 2 -29.68 -4.16 35.86
N LEU A 3 -30.25 -3.84 34.70
CA LEU A 3 -30.27 -4.71 33.51
C LEU A 3 -29.05 -4.54 32.58
N ARG A 4 -28.20 -3.54 32.84
CA ARG A 4 -26.93 -3.35 32.07
C ARG A 4 -25.78 -4.28 32.50
N ALA A 5 -25.93 -4.99 33.62
CA ALA A 5 -24.86 -5.79 34.23
C ALA A 5 -24.78 -7.24 33.77
N LEU A 6 -25.59 -7.69 32.81
CA LEU A 6 -25.66 -9.09 32.38
C LEU A 6 -25.18 -9.36 30.92
N LEU A 7 -24.78 -8.34 30.15
CA LEU A 7 -24.15 -8.54 28.86
C LEU A 7 -22.67 -8.23 29.01
N ALA A 8 -21.81 -9.20 28.73
CA ALA A 8 -20.37 -8.99 28.74
C ALA A 8 -20.03 -7.73 27.92
N VAL A 9 -19.39 -6.75 28.60
CA VAL A 9 -19.01 -5.47 27.97
C VAL A 9 -18.02 -5.66 26.85
N LEU A 10 -17.16 -6.69 26.97
CA LEU A 10 -16.12 -7.01 26.00
C LEU A 10 -16.29 -8.45 25.48
N GLN A 11 -16.48 -8.59 24.18
CA GLN A 11 -16.53 -9.87 23.47
C GLN A 11 -15.30 -9.99 22.56
N TRP A 12 -14.68 -11.18 22.54
CA TRP A 12 -13.52 -11.51 21.73
C TRP A 12 -13.85 -12.66 20.80
N ILE A 13 -13.96 -12.39 19.49
CA ILE A 13 -14.22 -13.40 18.48
C ILE A 13 -12.87 -13.84 17.90
N SER A 14 -12.46 -15.07 18.18
CA SER A 14 -11.21 -15.67 17.72
C SER A 14 -11.45 -16.67 16.59
N GLY A 15 -10.54 -16.77 15.65
CA GLY A 15 -10.60 -17.76 14.57
C GLY A 15 -9.58 -17.52 13.49
N GLY A 16 -9.33 -18.53 12.66
CA GLY A 16 -8.41 -18.46 11.52
C GLY A 16 -8.89 -17.52 10.40
N SER A 17 -8.11 -17.42 9.35
CA SER A 17 -8.53 -16.71 8.14
C SER A 17 -9.78 -17.38 7.55
N ARG A 18 -10.73 -16.57 7.05
CA ARG A 18 -12.01 -17.03 6.47
C ARG A 18 -12.94 -17.81 7.41
N SER A 19 -12.72 -17.82 8.73
CA SER A 19 -13.61 -18.46 9.70
C SER A 19 -14.96 -17.75 9.90
N GLY A 20 -15.25 -16.68 9.16
CA GLY A 20 -16.52 -15.92 9.30
C GLY A 20 -16.55 -14.91 10.44
N LYS A 21 -15.41 -14.53 11.01
CA LYS A 21 -15.31 -13.55 12.11
C LYS A 21 -15.99 -12.22 11.79
N THR A 22 -15.74 -11.66 10.60
CA THR A 22 -16.34 -10.40 10.14
C THR A 22 -17.86 -10.51 10.02
N CYS A 23 -18.38 -11.62 9.49
CA CYS A 23 -19.83 -11.88 9.44
C CYS A 23 -20.43 -12.03 10.84
N ALA A 24 -19.70 -12.64 11.78
CA ALA A 24 -20.12 -12.73 13.18
C ALA A 24 -20.16 -11.34 13.84
N LEU A 25 -19.16 -10.49 13.57
CA LEU A 25 -19.12 -9.11 14.05
C LEU A 25 -20.31 -8.29 13.53
N VAL A 26 -20.65 -8.42 12.25
CA VAL A 26 -21.81 -7.72 11.66
C VAL A 26 -23.13 -8.27 12.20
N ARG A 27 -23.23 -9.56 12.51
CA ARG A 27 -24.40 -10.15 13.19
C ARG A 27 -24.60 -9.58 14.60
N GLU A 28 -23.54 -9.44 15.39
CA GLU A 28 -23.60 -8.78 16.69
C GLU A 28 -24.10 -7.34 16.58
N PHE A 29 -23.65 -6.63 15.54
CA PHE A 29 -24.16 -5.30 15.19
C PHE A 29 -25.65 -5.32 14.88
N ALA A 30 -26.09 -6.23 13.99
CA ALA A 30 -27.49 -6.35 13.60
C ALA A 30 -28.40 -6.69 14.77
N GLN A 31 -27.96 -7.58 15.68
CA GLN A 31 -28.69 -7.90 16.91
C GLN A 31 -28.81 -6.68 17.82
N TRP A 32 -27.74 -5.92 18.00
CA TRP A 32 -27.74 -4.72 18.82
C TRP A 32 -28.70 -3.66 18.27
N VAL A 33 -28.72 -3.42 16.96
CA VAL A 33 -29.67 -2.51 16.30
C VAL A 33 -31.10 -3.01 16.41
N GLY A 34 -31.34 -4.33 16.32
CA GLY A 34 -32.68 -4.94 16.37
C GLY A 34 -33.33 -4.94 17.75
N GLN A 35 -32.53 -4.89 18.83
CA GLN A 35 -33.03 -4.94 20.23
C GLN A 35 -33.66 -3.63 20.71
N ASP A 36 -33.32 -2.50 20.09
CA ASP A 36 -33.80 -1.19 20.50
C ASP A 36 -34.41 -0.40 19.33
N LYS A 37 -35.64 -0.78 18.96
CA LYS A 37 -36.42 -0.09 17.90
C LYS A 37 -36.79 1.36 18.24
N SER A 38 -36.65 1.77 19.52
CA SER A 38 -37.01 3.11 20.00
C SER A 38 -35.84 4.12 19.85
N VAL A 39 -34.63 3.63 19.72
CA VAL A 39 -33.43 4.46 19.56
C VAL A 39 -32.83 4.13 18.18
N ILE A 40 -33.19 4.87 17.15
CA ILE A 40 -32.36 4.93 15.92
C ILE A 40 -31.02 5.47 16.43
N PRO A 41 -29.95 4.63 16.46
CA PRO A 41 -28.66 5.10 16.93
C PRO A 41 -28.30 6.30 16.05
N ARG A 42 -28.01 7.43 16.68
CA ARG A 42 -27.43 8.56 15.95
C ARG A 42 -26.23 7.96 15.21
N GLU A 43 -26.11 8.18 13.93
CA GLU A 43 -25.08 7.58 13.02
C GLU A 43 -23.65 7.58 13.58
N ARG A 44 -23.36 8.47 14.53
CA ARG A 44 -22.07 8.63 15.20
C ARG A 44 -21.92 7.88 16.54
N SER A 45 -22.95 7.24 17.05
CA SER A 45 -22.84 6.51 18.33
C SER A 45 -22.17 5.12 18.21
N LEU A 46 -21.86 4.71 17.00
CA LEU A 46 -21.24 3.44 16.63
C LEU A 46 -19.92 3.70 15.92
N LEU A 47 -18.84 3.18 16.49
CA LEU A 47 -17.53 3.17 15.86
C LEU A 47 -17.23 1.76 15.33
N PHE A 48 -17.01 1.67 14.03
CA PHE A 48 -16.50 0.48 13.35
C PHE A 48 -15.06 0.71 12.94
N LEU A 49 -14.12 -0.09 13.45
CA LEU A 49 -12.73 -0.09 13.06
C LEU A 49 -12.42 -1.31 12.20
N THR A 50 -11.60 -1.14 11.18
CA THR A 50 -11.09 -2.22 10.32
C THR A 50 -9.66 -1.91 9.87
N ASP A 51 -8.89 -2.94 9.55
CA ASP A 51 -7.46 -2.84 9.27
C ASP A 51 -7.12 -2.21 7.91
N SER A 52 -8.09 -2.09 6.98
CA SER A 52 -7.84 -1.62 5.62
C SER A 52 -9.04 -0.87 5.01
N VAL A 53 -8.79 -0.17 3.91
CA VAL A 53 -9.84 0.50 3.12
C VAL A 53 -10.76 -0.53 2.45
N GLU A 54 -10.18 -1.65 1.99
CA GLU A 54 -10.91 -2.78 1.41
C GLU A 54 -11.82 -3.44 2.46
N GLY A 55 -11.33 -3.61 3.70
CA GLY A 55 -12.11 -4.08 4.84
C GLY A 55 -13.31 -3.17 5.13
N ARG A 56 -13.13 -1.85 5.04
CA ARG A 56 -14.23 -0.88 5.17
C ARG A 56 -15.33 -1.12 4.13
N GLN A 57 -14.96 -1.33 2.87
CA GLN A 57 -15.91 -1.60 1.81
C GLN A 57 -16.60 -2.97 1.98
N ALA A 58 -15.88 -3.98 2.46
CA ALA A 58 -16.42 -5.31 2.73
C ALA A 58 -17.45 -5.28 3.86
N ILE A 59 -17.13 -4.61 4.98
CA ILE A 59 -18.05 -4.43 6.11
C ILE A 59 -19.29 -3.65 5.68
N GLN A 60 -19.13 -2.57 4.91
CA GLN A 60 -20.25 -1.78 4.41
C GLN A 60 -21.22 -2.64 3.57
N ARG A 61 -20.69 -3.46 2.65
CA ARG A 61 -21.51 -4.38 1.83
C ARG A 61 -22.22 -5.43 2.69
N GLU A 62 -21.55 -5.97 3.70
CA GLU A 62 -22.13 -6.96 4.60
C GLU A 62 -23.26 -6.35 5.43
N ILE A 63 -23.09 -5.12 5.93
CA ILE A 63 -24.15 -4.38 6.64
C ILE A 63 -25.35 -4.12 5.71
N GLU A 64 -25.10 -3.68 4.49
CA GLU A 64 -26.15 -3.45 3.50
C GLU A 64 -26.94 -4.72 3.15
N SER A 65 -26.24 -5.88 3.10
CA SER A 65 -26.87 -7.17 2.84
C SER A 65 -27.78 -7.64 3.98
N GLN A 66 -27.40 -7.36 5.25
CA GLN A 66 -28.14 -7.83 6.42
C GLN A 66 -29.21 -6.85 6.92
N LEU A 67 -28.99 -5.55 6.80
CA LEU A 67 -29.84 -4.50 7.40
C LEU A 67 -30.46 -3.56 6.36
N GLY A 68 -30.09 -3.70 5.09
CA GLY A 68 -30.49 -2.79 4.02
C GLY A 68 -29.66 -1.50 3.96
N SER A 69 -29.89 -0.70 2.91
CA SER A 69 -29.09 0.50 2.60
C SER A 69 -29.31 1.71 3.52
N GLY A 70 -30.18 1.59 4.53
CA GLY A 70 -30.54 2.67 5.47
C GLY A 70 -29.53 2.92 6.58
N TYR A 71 -28.60 1.99 6.81
CA TYR A 71 -27.62 2.08 7.91
C TYR A 71 -26.24 2.43 7.37
N ARG A 72 -25.72 3.59 7.81
CA ARG A 72 -24.36 4.04 7.49
C ARG A 72 -23.56 4.33 8.75
N PRO A 73 -23.01 3.29 9.43
CA PRO A 73 -22.17 3.49 10.61
C PRO A 73 -20.87 4.23 10.22
N TYR A 74 -20.23 4.85 11.21
CA TYR A 74 -18.91 5.43 11.02
C TYR A 74 -17.85 4.31 10.97
N ILE A 75 -17.45 3.94 9.77
CA ILE A 75 -16.43 2.90 9.52
C ILE A 75 -15.13 3.56 9.10
N THR A 76 -14.06 3.30 9.83
CA THR A 76 -12.73 3.88 9.56
C THR A 76 -11.60 2.89 9.90
N THR A 77 -10.38 3.23 9.51
CA THR A 77 -9.17 2.48 9.91
C THR A 77 -8.57 3.08 11.20
N PRO A 78 -7.72 2.34 11.95
CA PRO A 78 -7.00 2.88 13.09
C PRO A 78 -6.33 4.23 12.83
N VAL A 79 -5.57 4.31 11.74
CA VAL A 79 -4.89 5.55 11.35
C VAL A 79 -5.88 6.65 10.97
N GLY A 80 -6.91 6.31 10.19
CA GLY A 80 -7.97 7.27 9.84
C GLY A 80 -8.70 7.81 11.07
N PHE A 81 -9.02 6.94 12.03
CA PHE A 81 -9.61 7.35 13.31
C PHE A 81 -8.71 8.33 14.06
N MET A 82 -7.42 7.99 14.23
CA MET A 82 -6.48 8.87 14.92
C MET A 82 -6.34 10.23 14.23
N GLN A 83 -6.34 10.26 12.90
CA GLN A 83 -6.30 11.49 12.12
C GLN A 83 -7.53 12.37 12.36
N ASP A 84 -8.71 11.78 12.26
CA ASP A 84 -9.96 12.52 12.47
C ASP A 84 -10.09 13.04 13.92
N GLU A 85 -9.64 12.25 14.91
CA GLU A 85 -9.67 12.66 16.32
C GLU A 85 -8.66 13.78 16.62
N VAL A 86 -7.44 13.70 16.11
CA VAL A 86 -6.42 14.74 16.29
C VAL A 86 -6.89 16.07 15.69
N GLU A 87 -7.48 16.06 14.50
CA GLU A 87 -8.02 17.28 13.89
C GLU A 87 -9.25 17.81 14.60
N LEU A 88 -10.18 16.92 14.99
CA LEU A 88 -11.39 17.31 15.72
C LEU A 88 -11.07 17.95 17.08
N PHE A 89 -10.08 17.40 17.77
CA PHE A 89 -9.67 17.87 19.09
C PHE A 89 -8.43 18.74 19.07
N TRP A 90 -8.09 19.34 17.92
CA TRP A 90 -6.97 20.26 17.78
C TRP A 90 -6.95 21.37 18.84
N PRO A 91 -8.09 21.99 19.21
CA PRO A 91 -8.09 23.00 20.27
C PRO A 91 -7.63 22.48 21.63
N LEU A 92 -7.82 21.20 21.96
CA LEU A 92 -7.29 20.63 23.20
C LEU A 92 -5.78 20.47 23.16
N LEU A 93 -5.23 20.10 21.99
CA LEU A 93 -3.78 20.01 21.79
C LEU A 93 -3.09 21.36 21.90
N VAL A 94 -3.73 22.42 21.38
CA VAL A 94 -3.28 23.81 21.54
C VAL A 94 -3.33 24.24 23.02
N GLN A 95 -4.41 23.94 23.73
CA GLN A 95 -4.51 24.22 25.17
C GLN A 95 -3.46 23.48 26.00
N ALA A 96 -3.13 22.26 25.60
CA ALA A 96 -2.05 21.47 26.22
C ALA A 96 -0.65 21.97 25.83
N LYS A 97 -0.53 23.00 25.00
CA LYS A 97 0.74 23.51 24.42
C LYS A 97 1.55 22.41 23.71
N ALA A 98 0.87 21.43 23.15
CA ALA A 98 1.50 20.36 22.39
C ALA A 98 1.74 20.72 20.93
N VAL A 99 0.99 21.71 20.41
CA VAL A 99 1.07 22.21 19.03
C VAL A 99 0.85 23.72 18.99
N ASP A 100 1.29 24.35 17.91
CA ASP A 100 1.01 25.76 17.61
C ASP A 100 -0.49 25.97 17.25
N PRO A 101 -1.09 27.15 17.49
CA PRO A 101 -2.52 27.39 17.26
C PRO A 101 -2.96 27.48 15.78
N HIS A 102 -2.05 27.30 14.82
CA HIS A 102 -2.42 27.29 13.40
C HIS A 102 -3.27 26.05 13.05
N PRO A 103 -4.14 26.15 12.03
CA PRO A 103 -4.85 24.97 11.51
C PRO A 103 -3.89 23.88 11.07
N PRO A 104 -4.15 22.60 11.38
CA PRO A 104 -3.26 21.52 11.02
C PRO A 104 -3.22 21.30 9.49
N LEU A 105 -2.04 20.98 8.96
CA LEU A 105 -1.83 20.60 7.57
C LEU A 105 -1.22 19.20 7.49
N ARG A 106 -1.89 18.30 6.74
CA ARG A 106 -1.39 16.94 6.52
C ARG A 106 -0.29 16.92 5.45
N LEU A 107 0.85 16.32 5.79
CA LEU A 107 1.93 16.02 4.85
C LEU A 107 1.71 14.66 4.21
N LYS A 108 1.89 14.58 2.89
CA LYS A 108 2.00 13.31 2.17
C LYS A 108 3.39 12.69 2.40
N PRO A 109 3.54 11.35 2.37
CA PRO A 109 4.81 10.67 2.65
C PRO A 109 6.01 11.14 1.80
N GLU A 110 5.77 11.45 0.53
CA GLU A 110 6.79 12.00 -0.38
C GLU A 110 7.25 13.40 0.02
N THR A 111 6.33 14.22 0.53
CA THR A 111 6.62 15.58 0.98
C THR A 111 7.27 15.56 2.37
N GLU A 112 6.82 14.67 3.26
CA GLU A 112 7.45 14.37 4.54
C GLU A 112 8.94 14.08 4.36
N LEU A 113 9.29 13.21 3.39
CA LEU A 113 10.67 12.85 3.07
C LEU A 113 11.52 14.07 2.70
N VAL A 114 10.99 14.97 1.84
CA VAL A 114 11.70 16.18 1.40
C VAL A 114 11.98 17.12 2.55
N TRP A 115 10.99 17.39 3.41
CA TRP A 115 11.15 18.30 4.53
C TRP A 115 12.04 17.74 5.63
N ALA A 116 11.95 16.44 5.92
CA ALA A 116 12.85 15.74 6.82
C ALA A 116 14.31 15.82 6.32
N GLN A 117 14.55 15.61 5.02
CA GLN A 117 15.89 15.74 4.43
C GLN A 117 16.47 17.14 4.55
N ARG A 118 15.66 18.18 4.41
CA ARG A 118 16.10 19.57 4.61
C ARG A 118 16.50 19.81 6.06
N LEU A 119 15.66 19.39 6.99
CA LEU A 119 15.89 19.56 8.42
C LEU A 119 17.14 18.80 8.90
N TRP A 120 17.39 17.62 8.35
CA TRP A 120 18.49 16.73 8.71
C TRP A 120 19.71 16.84 7.79
N GLN A 121 19.71 17.81 6.88
CA GLN A 121 20.80 18.01 5.91
C GLN A 121 22.21 18.00 6.52
N PRO A 122 22.50 18.63 7.68
CA PRO A 122 23.84 18.59 8.27
C PRO A 122 24.30 17.17 8.64
N TRP A 123 23.42 16.34 9.21
CA TRP A 123 23.75 14.95 9.58
C TRP A 123 23.85 14.05 8.35
N LEU A 124 22.97 14.24 7.36
CA LEU A 124 23.00 13.48 6.10
C LEU A 124 24.23 13.81 5.26
N ALA A 125 24.70 15.04 5.28
CA ALA A 125 25.94 15.46 4.60
C ALA A 125 27.18 14.83 5.24
N ASN A 126 27.21 14.72 6.57
CA ASN A 126 28.30 14.14 7.33
C ASN A 126 28.22 12.60 7.45
N GLN A 127 27.28 11.97 6.76
CA GLN A 127 27.04 10.53 6.79
C GLN A 127 26.82 9.95 8.20
N THR A 128 26.34 10.74 9.16
CA THR A 128 26.09 10.32 10.55
C THR A 128 25.14 9.12 10.62
N PHE A 129 24.23 9.02 9.67
CA PHE A 129 23.25 7.95 9.57
C PHE A 129 23.60 6.85 8.55
N ALA A 130 24.87 6.74 8.14
CA ALA A 130 25.31 5.70 7.20
C ALA A 130 25.06 4.27 7.72
N VAL A 131 25.04 4.07 9.04
CA VAL A 131 24.67 2.80 9.67
C VAL A 131 23.23 2.38 9.35
N LEU A 132 22.32 3.35 9.14
CA LEU A 132 20.94 3.05 8.70
C LEU A 132 20.89 2.77 7.20
N SER A 133 21.59 3.54 6.40
CA SER A 133 21.78 3.35 4.97
C SER A 133 22.78 4.37 4.41
N GLU A 134 23.61 3.95 3.47
CA GLU A 134 24.46 4.86 2.69
C GLU A 134 23.63 5.78 1.76
N ASN A 135 22.45 5.31 1.36
CA ASN A 135 21.52 6.09 0.54
C ASN A 135 20.73 7.06 1.42
N ARG A 136 20.86 8.37 1.15
CA ARG A 136 20.22 9.45 1.92
C ARG A 136 18.69 9.31 2.01
N ASP A 137 18.03 8.91 0.93
CA ASP A 137 16.58 8.74 0.90
C ASP A 137 16.16 7.61 1.84
N ARG A 138 16.89 6.49 1.80
CA ARG A 138 16.65 5.35 2.69
C ARG A 138 16.96 5.66 4.14
N ALA A 139 18.08 6.32 4.43
CA ALA A 139 18.43 6.72 5.78
C ALA A 139 17.35 7.65 6.37
N THR A 140 16.89 8.63 5.60
CA THR A 140 15.78 9.51 6.00
C THR A 140 14.49 8.71 6.24
N ARG A 141 14.17 7.78 5.36
CA ARG A 141 12.98 6.94 5.50
C ARG A 141 13.06 6.09 6.75
N HIS A 142 14.21 5.46 7.04
CA HIS A 142 14.41 4.67 8.25
C HIS A 142 14.23 5.51 9.53
N LEU A 143 14.70 6.77 9.55
CA LEU A 143 14.45 7.67 10.69
C LEU A 143 12.96 7.95 10.89
N LEU A 144 12.23 8.21 9.79
CA LEU A 144 10.78 8.42 9.85
C LEU A 144 10.03 7.15 10.25
N ASP A 145 10.49 5.97 9.82
CA ASP A 145 9.95 4.68 10.23
C ASP A 145 10.14 4.44 11.73
N ILE A 146 11.34 4.75 12.28
CA ILE A 146 11.62 4.68 13.73
C ILE A 146 10.64 5.58 14.50
N PHE A 147 10.45 6.82 14.05
CA PHE A 147 9.52 7.75 14.70
C PHE A 147 8.08 7.21 14.68
N GLN A 148 7.63 6.71 13.54
CA GLN A 148 6.28 6.16 13.39
C GLN A 148 6.07 4.92 14.26
N LEU A 149 7.06 4.01 14.32
CA LEU A 149 6.98 2.79 15.13
C LEU A 149 6.99 3.12 16.63
N ALA A 150 7.83 4.06 17.06
CA ALA A 150 7.83 4.54 18.45
C ALA A 150 6.44 5.13 18.83
N ALA A 151 5.84 5.92 17.94
CA ALA A 151 4.50 6.47 18.15
C ALA A 151 3.43 5.36 18.21
N PHE A 152 3.48 4.34 17.34
CA PHE A 152 2.57 3.19 17.37
C PHE A 152 2.67 2.39 18.67
N ALA A 153 3.89 2.24 19.21
CA ALA A 153 4.14 1.57 20.48
C ALA A 153 3.84 2.46 21.70
N ARG A 154 3.61 3.78 21.52
CA ARG A 154 3.57 4.81 22.56
C ARG A 154 4.88 4.87 23.37
N LEU A 155 5.99 4.63 22.71
CA LEU A 155 7.33 4.72 23.29
C LEU A 155 7.80 6.18 23.29
N SER A 156 8.38 6.63 24.42
CA SER A 156 9.06 7.92 24.45
C SER A 156 10.34 7.86 23.63
N LEU A 157 10.67 8.93 22.92
CA LEU A 157 11.95 9.03 22.21
C LEU A 157 13.15 8.99 23.17
N ASP A 158 12.96 9.31 24.45
CA ASP A 158 13.98 9.19 25.49
C ASP A 158 14.28 7.74 25.86
N ASP A 159 13.33 6.82 25.66
CA ASP A 159 13.50 5.39 25.95
C ASP A 159 14.10 4.62 24.76
N LEU A 160 14.20 5.25 23.60
CA LEU A 160 14.72 4.62 22.38
C LEU A 160 16.17 4.08 22.52
N PRO A 161 17.12 4.77 23.20
CA PRO A 161 18.47 4.23 23.42
C PRO A 161 18.45 2.92 24.21
N GLN A 162 17.61 2.82 25.24
CA GLN A 162 17.45 1.61 26.03
C GLN A 162 16.87 0.46 25.20
N LEU A 163 15.86 0.74 24.36
CA LEU A 163 15.27 -0.23 23.46
C LEU A 163 16.30 -0.80 22.47
N ILE A 164 17.11 0.07 21.86
CA ILE A 164 18.18 -0.32 20.94
C ILE A 164 19.21 -1.21 21.65
N TRP A 165 19.57 -0.85 22.87
CA TRP A 165 20.51 -1.60 23.70
C TRP A 165 19.95 -2.99 24.07
N ASP A 166 18.72 -3.05 24.55
CA ASP A 166 18.07 -4.30 24.99
C ASP A 166 17.95 -5.32 23.85
N HIS A 167 17.82 -4.84 22.60
CA HIS A 167 17.76 -5.69 21.41
C HIS A 167 19.13 -5.93 20.75
N GLN A 168 20.23 -5.51 21.40
CA GLN A 168 21.61 -5.74 20.95
C GLN A 168 21.88 -5.28 19.50
N LEU A 169 21.22 -4.19 19.07
CA LEU A 169 21.50 -3.61 17.76
C LEU A 169 22.91 -2.98 17.79
N GLU A 170 23.78 -3.44 16.90
CA GLU A 170 25.14 -2.95 16.77
C GLU A 170 25.17 -1.52 16.23
N MET A 171 24.97 -0.55 17.08
CA MET A 171 25.06 0.88 16.76
C MET A 171 25.96 1.62 17.71
N PRO A 172 26.83 2.53 17.21
CA PRO A 172 27.61 3.43 18.08
C PRO A 172 26.66 4.30 18.91
N SER A 173 26.95 4.47 20.19
CA SER A 173 26.14 5.29 21.11
C SER A 173 26.00 6.75 20.65
N GLU A 174 27.02 7.29 19.99
CA GLU A 174 26.98 8.61 19.37
C GLU A 174 25.91 8.69 18.25
N THR A 175 25.83 7.65 17.41
CA THR A 175 24.79 7.57 16.35
C THR A 175 23.39 7.46 16.96
N VAL A 176 23.21 6.66 18.01
CA VAL A 176 21.93 6.55 18.72
C VAL A 176 21.50 7.91 19.29
N GLY A 177 22.44 8.65 19.93
CA GLY A 177 22.19 10.02 20.41
C GLY A 177 21.80 10.99 19.29
N ALA A 178 22.46 10.89 18.13
CA ALA A 178 22.12 11.69 16.95
C ALA A 178 20.72 11.35 16.40
N ILE A 179 20.34 10.07 16.36
CA ILE A 179 18.99 9.62 15.96
C ILE A 179 17.95 10.26 16.87
N VAL A 180 18.06 10.11 18.18
CA VAL A 180 17.10 10.70 19.14
C VAL A 180 16.99 12.21 18.96
N THR A 181 18.13 12.89 18.78
CA THR A 181 18.16 14.34 18.56
C THR A 181 17.44 14.73 17.27
N ALA A 182 17.70 14.02 16.19
CA ALA A 182 17.05 14.25 14.90
C ALA A 182 15.53 14.03 14.97
N LEU A 183 15.08 12.95 15.63
CA LEU A 183 13.66 12.65 15.79
C LEU A 183 12.94 13.67 16.67
N LYS A 184 13.55 14.13 17.75
CA LYS A 184 13.03 15.24 18.59
C LYS A 184 12.96 16.55 17.81
N GLN A 185 13.98 16.84 17.00
CA GLN A 185 13.94 18.01 16.13
C GLN A 185 12.78 17.95 15.13
N TRP A 186 12.56 16.78 14.52
CA TRP A 186 11.42 16.56 13.63
C TRP A 186 10.08 16.75 14.33
N GLN A 187 9.89 16.15 15.48
CA GLN A 187 8.70 16.26 16.31
C GLN A 187 8.41 17.74 16.64
N ASN A 188 9.42 18.46 17.15
CA ASN A 188 9.31 19.86 17.53
C ASN A 188 9.02 20.76 16.32
N TRP A 189 9.68 20.50 15.18
CA TRP A 189 9.47 21.26 13.97
C TRP A 189 8.05 21.07 13.42
N CYS A 190 7.58 19.83 13.33
CA CYS A 190 6.21 19.54 12.87
C CYS A 190 5.15 20.15 13.80
N THR A 191 5.29 20.04 15.12
CA THR A 191 4.33 20.58 16.10
C THR A 191 4.32 22.10 16.13
N ALA A 192 5.50 22.75 15.98
CA ALA A 192 5.61 24.21 15.88
C ALA A 192 5.01 24.77 14.59
N HIS A 193 4.91 23.98 13.54
CA HIS A 193 4.31 24.40 12.27
C HIS A 193 2.94 23.78 12.03
N SER A 194 2.34 23.11 13.01
CA SER A 194 1.04 22.45 12.87
C SER A 194 0.96 21.44 11.70
N LEU A 195 2.07 20.73 11.44
CA LEU A 195 2.20 19.74 10.37
C LEU A 195 1.91 18.34 10.91
N LEU A 196 1.04 17.62 10.21
CA LEU A 196 0.65 16.26 10.56
C LEU A 196 1.19 15.26 9.55
N THR A 197 2.03 14.33 10.02
CA THR A 197 2.39 13.09 9.33
C THR A 197 1.70 11.91 10.02
N TYR A 198 1.82 10.70 9.49
CA TYR A 198 1.30 9.52 10.18
C TYR A 198 1.91 9.34 11.57
N GLY A 199 3.23 9.51 11.69
CA GLY A 199 3.94 9.41 12.98
C GLY A 199 3.54 10.51 13.96
N ILE A 200 3.52 11.77 13.53
CA ILE A 200 3.15 12.91 14.37
C ILE A 200 1.68 12.82 14.84
N THR A 201 0.78 12.44 13.95
CA THR A 201 -0.64 12.22 14.30
C THR A 201 -0.77 11.15 15.37
N THR A 202 -0.09 10.03 15.21
CA THR A 202 -0.13 8.93 16.18
C THR A 202 0.50 9.33 17.52
N ASP A 203 1.62 10.06 17.49
CA ASP A 203 2.28 10.57 18.70
C ASP A 203 1.37 11.52 19.48
N LEU A 204 0.80 12.52 18.80
CA LEU A 204 -0.15 13.47 19.42
C LEU A 204 -1.38 12.77 19.97
N PHE A 205 -1.94 11.81 19.23
CA PHE A 205 -3.06 10.99 19.69
C PHE A 205 -2.70 10.19 20.93
N GLY A 206 -1.63 9.40 20.87
CA GLY A 206 -1.25 8.46 21.94
C GLY A 206 -0.70 9.15 23.18
N ARG A 207 0.18 10.14 23.02
CA ARG A 207 0.89 10.80 24.11
C ARG A 207 0.08 11.89 24.79
N VAL A 208 -0.74 12.63 24.02
CA VAL A 208 -1.43 13.81 24.56
C VAL A 208 -2.93 13.58 24.65
N LEU A 209 -3.57 13.20 23.53
CA LEU A 209 -5.03 13.20 23.44
C LEU A 209 -5.66 12.05 24.24
N LEU A 210 -5.14 10.83 24.08
CA LEU A 210 -5.71 9.62 24.68
C LEU A 210 -5.79 9.67 26.21
N ASP A 211 -4.85 10.36 26.86
CA ASP A 211 -4.82 10.53 28.31
C ASP A 211 -5.48 11.84 28.78
N HIS A 212 -5.97 12.69 27.87
CA HIS A 212 -6.60 13.96 28.22
C HIS A 212 -8.01 13.76 28.77
N PRO A 213 -8.34 14.23 30.02
CA PRO A 213 -9.61 13.93 30.68
C PRO A 213 -10.86 14.36 29.87
N ARG A 214 -10.81 15.53 29.22
CA ARG A 214 -11.93 16.01 28.39
C ARG A 214 -12.13 15.15 27.15
N TYR A 215 -11.07 14.62 26.56
CA TYR A 215 -11.15 13.71 25.44
C TYR A 215 -11.78 12.39 25.86
N GLN A 216 -11.31 11.80 26.97
CA GLN A 216 -11.89 10.58 27.52
C GLN A 216 -13.39 10.73 27.82
N ALA A 217 -13.79 11.84 28.45
CA ALA A 217 -15.21 12.12 28.69
C ALA A 217 -16.02 12.22 27.39
N SER A 218 -15.43 12.82 26.34
CA SER A 218 -16.05 12.93 25.02
C SER A 218 -16.23 11.56 24.35
N LEU A 219 -15.28 10.63 24.48
CA LEU A 219 -15.40 9.28 23.92
C LEU A 219 -16.67 8.58 24.42
N GLY A 220 -16.90 8.59 25.76
CA GLY A 220 -18.07 7.97 26.37
C GLY A 220 -19.41 8.65 26.01
N GLN A 221 -19.39 9.94 25.65
CA GLN A 221 -20.57 10.66 25.20
C GLN A 221 -20.90 10.42 23.72
N ARG A 222 -19.87 10.19 22.89
CA ARG A 222 -20.00 10.05 21.44
C ARG A 222 -20.27 8.62 21.02
N PHE A 223 -19.67 7.64 21.71
CA PHE A 223 -19.71 6.24 21.30
C PHE A 223 -20.39 5.37 22.34
N GLN A 224 -21.35 4.55 21.93
CA GLN A 224 -22.05 3.57 22.76
C GLN A 224 -21.58 2.14 22.49
N CYS A 225 -21.04 1.89 21.33
CA CYS A 225 -20.51 0.61 20.92
C CYS A 225 -19.28 0.79 20.03
N LEU A 226 -18.28 -0.07 20.24
CA LEU A 226 -17.09 -0.23 19.41
C LEU A 226 -17.08 -1.63 18.80
N LEU A 227 -16.98 -1.70 17.51
CA LEU A 227 -16.80 -2.92 16.75
C LEU A 227 -15.43 -2.82 16.03
N ALA A 228 -14.53 -3.76 16.29
CA ALA A 228 -13.19 -3.72 15.70
C ALA A 228 -12.85 -5.05 15.01
N ASP A 229 -12.71 -5.00 13.69
CA ASP A 229 -12.39 -6.15 12.86
C ASP A 229 -10.89 -6.28 12.62
N ASN A 230 -10.36 -7.51 12.71
CA ASN A 230 -8.95 -7.83 12.45
C ASN A 230 -7.95 -7.06 13.34
N THR A 231 -8.21 -7.03 14.66
CA THR A 231 -7.37 -6.31 15.64
C THR A 231 -5.91 -6.75 15.66
N HIS A 232 -5.60 -7.96 15.20
CA HIS A 232 -4.22 -8.45 15.03
C HIS A 232 -3.38 -7.65 14.03
N ASN A 233 -4.01 -6.80 13.20
CA ASN A 233 -3.36 -5.89 12.27
C ASN A 233 -3.27 -4.44 12.79
N TYR A 234 -3.63 -4.18 14.04
CA TYR A 234 -3.63 -2.84 14.61
C TYR A 234 -2.35 -2.52 15.38
N PRO A 235 -1.94 -1.25 15.45
CA PRO A 235 -0.84 -0.83 16.30
C PRO A 235 -1.23 -0.85 17.79
N ALA A 236 -0.23 -0.98 18.66
CA ALA A 236 -0.42 -1.12 20.11
C ALA A 236 -1.20 0.04 20.76
N VAL A 237 -1.08 1.27 20.25
CA VAL A 237 -1.83 2.43 20.72
C VAL A 237 -3.35 2.22 20.64
N MET A 238 -3.83 1.38 19.73
CA MET A 238 -5.25 1.05 19.60
C MET A 238 -5.72 0.09 20.71
N ALA A 239 -4.85 -0.77 21.23
CA ALA A 239 -5.18 -1.57 22.42
C ALA A 239 -5.44 -0.67 23.63
N ASP A 240 -4.64 0.40 23.78
CA ASP A 240 -4.88 1.39 24.85
C ASP A 240 -6.19 2.13 24.66
N LEU A 241 -6.53 2.55 23.45
CA LEU A 241 -7.84 3.15 23.16
C LEU A 241 -8.97 2.21 23.53
N ILE A 242 -8.91 0.94 23.13
CA ILE A 242 -9.93 -0.06 23.45
C ILE A 242 -10.03 -0.30 24.95
N ALA A 243 -8.90 -0.31 25.66
CA ALA A 243 -8.90 -0.39 27.12
C ALA A 243 -9.62 0.80 27.77
N ARG A 244 -9.48 2.04 27.23
CA ARG A 244 -10.23 3.21 27.71
C ARG A 244 -11.73 3.08 27.45
N PHE A 245 -12.14 2.57 26.30
CA PHE A 245 -13.55 2.26 26.04
C PHE A 245 -14.10 1.21 27.02
N ASN A 246 -13.34 0.15 27.32
CA ASN A 246 -13.72 -0.89 28.26
C ASN A 246 -13.90 -0.33 29.68
N GLN A 247 -12.99 0.53 30.14
CA GLN A 247 -13.06 1.21 31.45
C GLN A 247 -14.32 2.08 31.57
N GLN A 248 -14.84 2.63 30.48
CA GLN A 248 -16.07 3.44 30.46
C GLN A 248 -17.33 2.62 30.31
N GLY A 249 -17.23 1.29 30.27
CA GLY A 249 -18.40 0.38 30.17
C GLY A 249 -19.10 0.44 28.80
N ILE A 250 -18.40 0.85 27.75
CA ILE A 250 -18.89 0.84 26.38
C ILE A 250 -18.90 -0.60 25.88
N LYS A 251 -19.95 -1.00 25.14
CA LYS A 251 -20.00 -2.34 24.52
C LYS A 251 -18.90 -2.46 23.47
N ILE A 252 -18.10 -3.52 23.53
CA ILE A 252 -16.98 -3.76 22.62
C ILE A 252 -17.07 -5.17 22.06
N VAL A 253 -16.95 -5.32 20.75
CA VAL A 253 -16.78 -6.60 20.07
C VAL A 253 -15.55 -6.54 19.18
N LEU A 254 -14.61 -7.45 19.41
CA LEU A 254 -13.34 -7.52 18.69
C LEU A 254 -13.26 -8.80 17.90
N THR A 255 -12.73 -8.77 16.67
CA THR A 255 -12.28 -9.97 15.99
C THR A 255 -10.76 -10.02 16.00
N HIS A 256 -10.22 -11.20 16.23
CA HIS A 256 -8.78 -11.42 16.28
C HIS A 256 -8.40 -12.74 15.61
N GLN A 257 -7.29 -12.73 14.87
CA GLN A 257 -6.72 -13.92 14.29
C GLN A 257 -5.40 -14.24 14.99
N PRO A 258 -5.26 -15.44 15.58
CA PRO A 258 -4.06 -15.78 16.33
C PRO A 258 -2.79 -15.86 15.48
N ILE A 259 -2.91 -16.26 14.22
CA ILE A 259 -1.81 -16.50 13.28
C ILE A 259 -2.11 -15.79 11.96
N GLY A 260 -1.11 -15.15 11.35
CA GLY A 260 -1.24 -14.59 10.01
C GLY A 260 -1.44 -13.08 9.95
N ALA A 261 -0.98 -12.33 10.95
CA ALA A 261 -0.97 -10.87 10.91
C ALA A 261 -0.23 -10.36 9.66
N VAL A 262 -0.95 -9.66 8.79
CA VAL A 262 -0.42 -9.19 7.51
C VAL A 262 0.46 -7.96 7.70
N ARG A 263 0.18 -7.15 8.72
CA ARG A 263 0.83 -5.86 8.98
C ARG A 263 1.89 -5.90 10.10
N LEU A 264 2.33 -7.09 10.51
CA LEU A 264 3.28 -7.25 11.60
C LEU A 264 4.59 -6.44 11.39
N GLY A 265 5.11 -6.41 10.17
CA GLY A 265 6.27 -5.59 9.80
C GLY A 265 5.96 -4.11 9.51
N LEU A 266 4.70 -3.67 9.63
CA LEU A 266 4.22 -2.32 9.35
C LEU A 266 3.67 -1.62 10.61
N GLY A 267 4.00 -2.10 11.80
CA GLY A 267 3.60 -1.52 13.07
C GLY A 267 2.36 -2.14 13.71
N ALA A 268 1.82 -3.24 13.17
CA ALA A 268 0.84 -4.05 13.87
C ALA A 268 1.49 -4.75 15.06
N ASP A 269 0.76 -4.85 16.16
CA ASP A 269 1.19 -5.52 17.40
C ASP A 269 0.06 -6.40 17.94
N PRO A 270 -0.04 -7.65 17.47
CA PRO A 270 -1.09 -8.58 17.91
C PRO A 270 -1.09 -8.82 19.41
N ASP A 271 0.09 -8.89 20.02
CA ASP A 271 0.27 -9.23 21.43
C ASP A 271 -0.20 -8.13 22.37
N ALA A 272 -0.16 -6.87 21.94
CA ALA A 272 -0.66 -5.75 22.72
C ALA A 272 -2.16 -5.91 23.11
N PHE A 273 -2.90 -6.72 22.36
CA PHE A 273 -4.32 -6.97 22.59
C PHE A 273 -4.59 -8.15 23.53
N LEU A 274 -3.61 -9.00 23.84
CA LEU A 274 -3.81 -10.21 24.64
C LEU A 274 -4.31 -9.91 26.07
N SER A 275 -3.92 -8.78 26.63
CA SER A 275 -4.42 -8.34 27.94
C SER A 275 -5.93 -8.09 27.95
N LEU A 276 -6.50 -7.67 26.81
CA LEU A 276 -7.95 -7.49 26.64
C LEU A 276 -8.67 -8.83 26.51
N LYS A 277 -8.05 -9.84 25.89
CA LYS A 277 -8.60 -11.20 25.78
C LYS A 277 -8.91 -11.80 27.15
N ASN A 278 -8.03 -11.57 28.14
CA ASN A 278 -8.21 -12.06 29.52
C ASN A 278 -9.42 -11.46 30.24
N GLN A 279 -9.92 -10.33 29.76
CA GLN A 279 -11.07 -9.61 30.30
C GLN A 279 -12.36 -9.83 29.48
N ALA A 280 -12.26 -10.58 28.38
CA ALA A 280 -13.32 -10.75 27.40
C ALA A 280 -14.04 -12.08 27.52
N THR A 281 -15.30 -12.11 27.07
CA THR A 281 -15.96 -13.35 26.72
C THR A 281 -15.46 -13.81 25.37
N VAL A 282 -14.74 -14.93 25.34
CA VAL A 282 -14.12 -15.48 24.13
C VAL A 282 -15.12 -16.35 23.37
N ILE A 283 -15.25 -16.09 22.06
CA ILE A 283 -16.08 -16.87 21.13
C ILE A 283 -15.13 -17.38 20.05
N GLU A 284 -14.94 -18.70 20.01
CA GLU A 284 -14.11 -19.32 18.97
C GLU A 284 -14.96 -19.62 17.74
N GLN A 285 -14.49 -19.12 16.59
CA GLN A 285 -15.07 -19.43 15.28
C GLN A 285 -14.35 -20.63 14.67
N PRO A 286 -15.10 -21.66 14.22
CA PRO A 286 -14.47 -22.83 13.59
C PRO A 286 -13.72 -22.43 12.32
N CYS A 287 -12.65 -23.15 12.04
CA CYS A 287 -11.95 -23.02 10.75
C CYS A 287 -12.90 -23.38 9.59
N PRO A 288 -12.67 -22.84 8.38
CA PRO A 288 -13.41 -23.25 7.19
C PRO A 288 -13.38 -24.79 7.07
N ALA A 289 -14.51 -25.40 6.72
CA ALA A 289 -14.65 -26.85 6.67
C ALA A 289 -13.75 -27.52 5.60
N GLU A 290 -13.39 -26.76 4.55
CA GLU A 290 -12.58 -27.28 3.45
C GLU A 290 -11.44 -26.29 3.13
N THR A 291 -10.22 -26.78 3.25
CA THR A 291 -9.00 -26.12 2.77
C THR A 291 -8.32 -27.01 1.73
N ILE A 292 -7.26 -26.51 1.11
CA ILE A 292 -6.45 -27.30 0.16
C ILE A 292 -5.85 -28.59 0.79
N PHE A 293 -5.75 -28.63 2.14
CA PHE A 293 -5.31 -29.79 2.91
C PHE A 293 -6.48 -30.57 3.55
N GLY A 294 -7.71 -30.37 3.07
CA GLY A 294 -8.90 -31.01 3.64
C GLY A 294 -9.29 -30.44 5.01
N ASN A 295 -9.69 -31.33 5.92
CA ASN A 295 -10.20 -30.96 7.26
C ASN A 295 -9.11 -30.84 8.33
N THR A 296 -7.84 -31.05 8.00
CA THR A 296 -6.75 -30.98 8.96
C THR A 296 -6.43 -29.52 9.31
N PRO A 297 -6.02 -29.21 10.56
CA PRO A 297 -5.61 -27.87 10.92
C PRO A 297 -4.42 -27.40 10.08
N LEU A 298 -4.59 -26.31 9.32
CA LEU A 298 -3.58 -25.78 8.39
C LEU A 298 -2.22 -25.56 9.03
N GLN A 299 -2.18 -25.08 10.26
CA GLN A 299 -0.92 -24.84 10.95
C GLN A 299 -0.11 -26.12 11.14
N THR A 300 -0.74 -27.19 11.60
CA THR A 300 -0.08 -28.48 11.81
C THR A 300 0.46 -29.03 10.49
N GLU A 301 -0.37 -29.00 9.44
CA GLU A 301 0.01 -29.47 8.10
C GLU A 301 1.19 -28.69 7.52
N ILE A 302 1.21 -27.37 7.68
CA ILE A 302 2.27 -26.53 7.14
C ILE A 302 3.56 -26.69 7.95
N GLN A 303 3.49 -26.73 9.28
CA GLN A 303 4.66 -27.01 10.14
C GLN A 303 5.30 -28.36 9.80
N GLU A 304 4.50 -29.41 9.67
CA GLU A 304 5.00 -30.73 9.30
C GLU A 304 5.77 -30.68 7.98
N ARG A 305 5.24 -30.01 6.95
CA ARG A 305 5.86 -29.93 5.62
C ARG A 305 7.04 -28.97 5.54
N LEU A 306 7.16 -28.03 6.44
CA LEU A 306 8.33 -27.16 6.53
C LEU A 306 9.48 -27.85 7.30
N THR A 307 9.16 -28.78 8.20
CA THR A 307 10.14 -29.42 9.09
C THR A 307 10.52 -30.83 8.70
N THR A 308 9.63 -31.54 7.99
CA THR A 308 9.81 -32.99 7.64
C THR A 308 10.08 -33.13 6.15
N PRO A 309 11.32 -33.47 5.73
CA PRO A 309 11.68 -33.61 4.32
C PRO A 309 10.96 -34.75 3.56
N GLN A 310 10.24 -35.63 4.28
CA GLN A 310 9.54 -36.79 3.71
C GLN A 310 8.01 -36.62 3.68
N ALA A 311 7.49 -35.44 4.02
CA ALA A 311 6.07 -35.20 3.98
C ALA A 311 5.57 -35.18 2.51
N THR A 312 4.45 -35.87 2.24
CA THR A 312 3.81 -35.82 0.90
C THR A 312 2.90 -34.62 0.76
N LEU A 313 2.78 -34.08 -0.45
CA LEU A 313 1.82 -33.02 -0.75
C LEU A 313 0.50 -33.62 -1.26
N PRO A 314 -0.65 -32.97 -0.99
CA PRO A 314 -1.91 -33.35 -1.58
C PRO A 314 -1.90 -33.30 -3.12
N GLU A 315 -2.66 -34.19 -3.80
CA GLU A 315 -2.73 -34.26 -5.28
C GLU A 315 -3.18 -32.93 -5.95
N ASN A 316 -3.85 -32.06 -5.23
CA ASN A 316 -4.30 -30.76 -5.70
C ASN A 316 -3.21 -29.66 -5.62
N ILE A 317 -2.01 -30.02 -5.14
CA ILE A 317 -0.82 -29.15 -5.19
C ILE A 317 0.12 -29.70 -6.27
N ALA A 318 0.43 -28.88 -7.26
CA ALA A 318 1.26 -29.27 -8.39
C ALA A 318 2.40 -28.26 -8.60
N ALA A 319 3.53 -28.70 -9.15
CA ALA A 319 4.64 -27.83 -9.53
C ALA A 319 4.64 -27.56 -11.05
N ILE A 320 4.99 -26.33 -11.42
CA ILE A 320 5.42 -25.93 -12.77
C ILE A 320 6.87 -25.53 -12.64
N GLN A 321 7.79 -26.38 -13.12
CA GLN A 321 9.22 -26.13 -13.07
C GLN A 321 9.80 -25.92 -14.48
N THR A 322 10.65 -24.93 -14.62
CA THR A 322 11.33 -24.59 -15.88
C THR A 322 12.76 -24.11 -15.60
N THR A 323 13.62 -24.16 -16.61
CA THR A 323 15.00 -23.66 -16.47
C THR A 323 15.05 -22.14 -16.40
N SER A 324 14.22 -21.43 -17.17
CA SER A 324 14.25 -19.97 -17.21
C SER A 324 12.93 -19.35 -16.78
N ARG A 325 13.02 -18.17 -16.15
CA ARG A 325 11.85 -17.43 -15.69
C ARG A 325 10.89 -17.04 -16.83
N MET A 326 11.41 -16.76 -18.04
CA MET A 326 10.54 -16.44 -19.19
C MET A 326 9.69 -17.65 -19.60
N GLN A 327 10.30 -18.84 -19.65
CA GLN A 327 9.56 -20.09 -19.90
C GLN A 327 8.51 -20.34 -18.82
N LEU A 328 8.85 -20.08 -17.55
CA LEU A 328 7.89 -20.21 -16.44
C LEU A 328 6.64 -19.36 -16.66
N LEU A 329 6.81 -18.06 -16.98
CA LEU A 329 5.69 -17.18 -17.22
C LEU A 329 4.81 -17.65 -18.40
N GLN A 330 5.41 -18.17 -19.46
CA GLN A 330 4.70 -18.71 -20.62
C GLN A 330 3.94 -20.01 -20.28
N GLU A 331 4.54 -20.92 -19.52
CA GLU A 331 3.90 -22.17 -19.09
C GLU A 331 2.72 -21.90 -18.13
N VAL A 332 2.86 -20.93 -17.24
CA VAL A 332 1.73 -20.51 -16.38
C VAL A 332 0.57 -20.00 -17.23
N VAL A 333 0.83 -19.16 -18.22
CA VAL A 333 -0.21 -18.67 -19.15
C VAL A 333 -0.84 -19.83 -19.94
N ALA A 334 -0.03 -20.76 -20.44
CA ALA A 334 -0.52 -21.93 -21.19
C ALA A 334 -1.42 -22.82 -20.32
N THR A 335 -1.02 -23.08 -19.06
CA THR A 335 -1.80 -23.86 -18.09
C THR A 335 -3.14 -23.18 -17.78
N ILE A 336 -3.13 -21.87 -17.52
CA ILE A 336 -4.35 -21.09 -17.29
C ILE A 336 -5.29 -21.14 -18.49
N ALA A 337 -4.75 -20.91 -19.68
CA ALA A 337 -5.55 -20.92 -20.92
C ALA A 337 -6.19 -22.28 -21.18
N THR A 338 -5.42 -23.36 -21.01
CA THR A 338 -5.93 -24.72 -21.17
C THR A 338 -7.05 -25.01 -20.17
N ALA A 339 -6.87 -24.66 -18.90
CA ALA A 339 -7.87 -24.91 -17.86
C ALA A 339 -9.19 -24.14 -18.13
N ILE A 340 -9.09 -22.89 -18.58
CA ILE A 340 -10.27 -22.08 -18.93
C ILE A 340 -10.96 -22.65 -20.17
N HIS A 341 -10.23 -23.03 -21.22
CA HIS A 341 -10.80 -23.61 -22.43
C HIS A 341 -11.48 -24.97 -22.18
N GLN A 342 -10.97 -25.74 -21.23
CA GLN A 342 -11.57 -27.00 -20.80
C GLN A 342 -12.77 -26.80 -19.85
N GLY A 343 -13.07 -25.57 -19.46
CA GLY A 343 -14.18 -25.25 -18.57
C GLY A 343 -13.97 -25.67 -17.11
N MET A 344 -12.74 -25.98 -16.72
CA MET A 344 -12.41 -26.40 -15.35
C MET A 344 -12.52 -25.24 -14.34
N VAL A 345 -12.22 -24.02 -14.79
CA VAL A 345 -12.17 -22.83 -13.95
C VAL A 345 -12.51 -21.58 -14.77
N GLN A 346 -13.12 -20.58 -14.13
CA GLN A 346 -13.41 -19.28 -14.76
C GLN A 346 -12.24 -18.30 -14.51
N PRO A 347 -12.00 -17.29 -15.37
CA PRO A 347 -10.92 -16.34 -15.19
C PRO A 347 -10.91 -15.63 -13.83
N ASN A 348 -12.08 -15.28 -13.30
CA ASN A 348 -12.24 -14.61 -12.01
C ASN A 348 -12.06 -15.54 -10.78
N GLU A 349 -11.85 -16.83 -11.00
CA GLU A 349 -11.57 -17.82 -9.97
C GLU A 349 -10.06 -18.12 -9.83
N ILE A 350 -9.21 -17.43 -10.61
CA ILE A 350 -7.75 -17.66 -10.66
C ILE A 350 -7.01 -16.47 -10.09
N ALA A 351 -6.05 -16.73 -9.19
CA ALA A 351 -5.09 -15.74 -8.71
C ALA A 351 -3.65 -16.17 -9.00
N ILE A 352 -2.87 -15.23 -9.56
CA ILE A 352 -1.41 -15.35 -9.74
C ILE A 352 -0.76 -14.48 -8.66
N LEU A 353 0.01 -15.10 -7.78
CA LEU A 353 0.58 -14.45 -6.60
C LEU A 353 2.10 -14.53 -6.61
N ALA A 354 2.77 -13.44 -6.29
CA ALA A 354 4.22 -13.38 -6.15
C ALA A 354 4.63 -12.54 -4.94
N PRO A 355 5.80 -12.78 -4.31
CA PRO A 355 6.30 -11.89 -3.27
C PRO A 355 6.67 -10.50 -3.80
N GLY A 356 6.87 -10.37 -5.11
CA GLY A 356 7.07 -9.10 -5.79
C GLY A 356 6.83 -9.24 -7.29
N LEU A 357 6.19 -8.25 -7.87
CA LEU A 357 5.84 -8.20 -9.29
C LEU A 357 6.69 -7.15 -10.01
N ASP A 358 7.55 -7.60 -10.90
CA ASP A 358 8.32 -6.72 -11.78
C ASP A 358 7.55 -6.34 -13.06
N SER A 359 8.12 -5.42 -13.83
CA SER A 359 7.53 -4.95 -15.10
C SER A 359 7.48 -6.05 -16.16
N VAL A 360 8.42 -7.00 -16.15
CA VAL A 360 8.50 -8.09 -17.14
C VAL A 360 7.33 -9.06 -16.94
N ALA A 361 7.11 -9.54 -15.69
CA ALA A 361 5.99 -10.42 -15.39
C ALA A 361 4.64 -9.76 -15.74
N ARG A 362 4.46 -8.49 -15.37
CA ARG A 362 3.24 -7.73 -15.72
C ARG A 362 3.03 -7.64 -17.22
N HIS A 363 4.09 -7.33 -17.96
CA HIS A 363 4.02 -7.21 -19.42
C HIS A 363 3.69 -8.54 -20.09
N VAL A 364 4.38 -9.61 -19.70
CA VAL A 364 4.16 -10.95 -20.26
C VAL A 364 2.72 -11.43 -20.00
N PHE A 365 2.25 -11.38 -18.75
CA PHE A 365 0.87 -11.78 -18.46
C PHE A 365 -0.16 -10.90 -19.18
N SER A 366 0.03 -9.57 -19.22
CA SER A 366 -0.88 -8.67 -19.92
C SER A 366 -0.93 -8.96 -21.43
N THR A 367 0.22 -9.24 -22.05
CA THR A 367 0.30 -9.46 -23.49
C THR A 367 -0.20 -10.86 -23.86
N GLU A 368 0.27 -11.88 -23.15
CA GLU A 368 -0.01 -13.27 -23.51
C GLU A 368 -1.44 -13.72 -23.18
N LEU A 369 -2.04 -13.24 -22.08
CA LEU A 369 -3.44 -13.50 -21.76
C LEU A 369 -4.37 -12.73 -22.71
N LYS A 370 -4.02 -11.47 -23.05
CA LYS A 370 -4.77 -10.69 -24.04
C LYS A 370 -4.81 -11.34 -25.41
N LYS A 371 -3.71 -11.95 -25.88
CA LYS A 371 -3.67 -12.71 -27.16
C LYS A 371 -4.64 -13.90 -27.18
N ARG A 372 -5.06 -14.37 -26.01
CA ARG A 372 -5.98 -15.52 -25.82
C ARG A 372 -7.38 -15.09 -25.37
N ASP A 373 -7.68 -13.77 -25.45
CA ASP A 373 -8.94 -13.16 -25.00
C ASP A 373 -9.29 -13.44 -23.53
N ILE A 374 -8.28 -13.68 -22.68
CA ILE A 374 -8.46 -13.89 -21.25
C ILE A 374 -8.24 -12.55 -20.53
N PRO A 375 -9.24 -12.04 -19.80
CA PRO A 375 -9.10 -10.77 -19.07
C PRO A 375 -8.15 -10.93 -17.89
N LEU A 376 -7.23 -9.97 -17.73
CA LEU A 376 -6.30 -9.87 -16.60
C LEU A 376 -6.62 -8.63 -15.77
N VAL A 377 -6.60 -8.78 -14.46
CA VAL A 377 -6.74 -7.69 -13.50
C VAL A 377 -5.48 -7.62 -12.64
N ILE A 378 -4.74 -6.52 -12.75
CA ILE A 378 -3.60 -6.25 -11.87
C ILE A 378 -4.13 -5.51 -10.65
N TRP A 379 -3.98 -6.14 -9.46
CA TRP A 379 -4.52 -5.57 -8.23
C TRP A 379 -3.65 -4.44 -7.71
N ASN A 380 -4.28 -3.30 -7.44
CA ASN A 380 -3.68 -2.13 -6.78
C ASN A 380 -2.30 -1.73 -7.37
N GLU A 381 -2.26 -1.55 -8.69
CA GLU A 381 -1.03 -1.22 -9.39
C GLU A 381 -0.61 0.23 -9.10
N GLN A 382 0.31 0.41 -8.15
CA GLN A 382 0.95 1.70 -7.90
C GLN A 382 2.10 1.90 -8.88
N ARG A 383 1.93 2.83 -9.82
CA ARG A 383 2.99 3.24 -10.75
C ARG A 383 3.51 4.63 -10.38
N PRO A 384 4.83 4.86 -10.41
CA PRO A 384 5.36 6.21 -10.32
C PRO A 384 4.70 7.15 -11.32
N LEU A 385 4.30 8.34 -10.88
CA LEU A 385 3.61 9.32 -11.77
C LEU A 385 4.40 9.60 -13.03
N ILE A 386 5.73 9.66 -12.92
CA ILE A 386 6.64 9.94 -14.05
C ILE A 386 6.60 8.86 -15.14
N GLN A 387 6.10 7.65 -14.87
CA GLN A 387 5.93 6.62 -15.89
C GLN A 387 4.74 6.92 -16.83
N SER A 388 3.79 7.76 -16.41
CA SER A 388 2.68 8.18 -17.27
C SER A 388 3.17 9.15 -18.36
N PRO A 389 2.93 8.86 -19.65
CA PRO A 389 3.28 9.78 -20.73
C PRO A 389 2.54 11.11 -20.61
N PHE A 390 1.29 11.10 -20.10
CA PHE A 390 0.53 12.32 -19.86
C PHE A 390 1.20 13.21 -18.81
N VAL A 391 1.68 12.62 -17.72
CA VAL A 391 2.39 13.37 -16.67
C VAL A 391 3.68 13.97 -17.24
N ARG A 392 4.50 13.19 -17.97
CA ARG A 392 5.74 13.70 -18.58
C ARG A 392 5.47 14.84 -19.56
N ALA A 393 4.44 14.71 -20.39
CA ALA A 393 4.05 15.76 -21.33
C ALA A 393 3.64 17.05 -20.61
N LEU A 394 2.83 16.96 -19.56
CA LEU A 394 2.40 18.12 -18.75
C LEU A 394 3.57 18.76 -17.99
N LEU A 395 4.48 17.97 -17.41
CA LEU A 395 5.68 18.53 -16.77
C LEU A 395 6.59 19.25 -17.78
N THR A 396 6.74 18.71 -18.98
CA THR A 396 7.48 19.37 -20.07
C THR A 396 6.79 20.69 -20.49
N LEU A 397 5.46 20.70 -20.56
CA LEU A 397 4.68 21.90 -20.86
C LEU A 397 4.91 23.00 -19.82
N LEU A 398 4.96 22.68 -18.52
CA LEU A 398 5.24 23.66 -17.47
C LEU A 398 6.59 24.37 -17.66
N LEU A 399 7.61 23.69 -18.18
CA LEU A 399 8.92 24.28 -18.44
C LEU A 399 8.91 25.36 -19.53
N PHE A 400 7.90 25.36 -20.41
CA PHE A 400 7.70 26.43 -21.39
C PHE A 400 6.99 27.66 -20.81
N VAL A 401 6.23 27.48 -19.74
CA VAL A 401 5.46 28.57 -19.10
C VAL A 401 6.27 29.29 -18.04
N TYR A 402 6.94 28.52 -17.15
CA TYR A 402 7.68 29.08 -16.02
C TYR A 402 9.14 29.34 -16.37
N PRO A 403 9.58 30.62 -16.43
CA PRO A 403 10.97 30.95 -16.68
C PRO A 403 11.84 30.66 -15.44
N ARG A 404 13.16 30.56 -15.66
CA ARG A 404 14.18 30.46 -14.60
C ARG A 404 14.06 29.26 -13.68
N THR A 405 13.46 28.17 -14.16
CA THR A 405 13.45 26.90 -13.39
C THR A 405 14.83 26.27 -13.29
N GLY A 406 15.77 26.67 -14.12
CA GLY A 406 17.07 26.01 -14.27
C GLY A 406 17.01 24.62 -14.93
N MET A 407 15.83 24.24 -15.44
CA MET A 407 15.61 22.97 -16.15
C MET A 407 15.35 23.25 -17.63
N ILE A 408 16.09 22.56 -18.49
CA ILE A 408 15.91 22.64 -19.95
C ILE A 408 15.22 21.34 -20.38
N PRO A 409 14.07 21.41 -21.07
CA PRO A 409 13.46 20.20 -21.62
C PRO A 409 14.34 19.62 -22.76
N GLU A 410 14.48 18.32 -22.82
CA GLU A 410 15.15 17.66 -23.91
C GLU A 410 14.26 17.65 -25.17
N ALA A 411 14.86 17.63 -26.36
CA ALA A 411 14.12 17.58 -27.62
C ALA A 411 13.20 16.34 -27.71
N THR A 412 13.63 15.22 -27.15
CA THR A 412 12.84 13.98 -27.04
C THR A 412 11.60 14.15 -26.17
N ALA A 413 11.73 14.87 -25.04
CA ALA A 413 10.61 15.17 -24.15
C ALA A 413 9.63 16.15 -24.82
N VAL A 414 10.12 17.09 -25.62
CA VAL A 414 9.28 18.00 -26.41
C VAL A 414 8.53 17.24 -27.49
N ALA A 415 9.19 16.30 -28.20
CA ALA A 415 8.53 15.43 -29.17
C ALA A 415 7.44 14.56 -28.52
N GLU A 416 7.72 13.98 -27.35
CA GLU A 416 6.73 13.22 -26.58
C GLU A 416 5.54 14.13 -26.17
N MET A 417 5.81 15.32 -25.67
CA MET A 417 4.76 16.29 -25.30
C MET A 417 3.83 16.60 -26.49
N LEU A 418 4.42 16.91 -27.66
CA LEU A 418 3.64 17.20 -28.87
C LEU A 418 2.78 16.00 -29.31
N THR A 419 3.34 14.80 -29.28
CA THR A 419 2.63 13.56 -29.64
C THR A 419 1.48 13.26 -28.68
N VAL A 420 1.70 13.45 -27.39
CA VAL A 420 0.71 13.14 -26.34
C VAL A 420 -0.41 14.17 -26.29
N LEU A 421 -0.09 15.46 -26.41
CA LEU A 421 -1.09 16.52 -26.35
C LEU A 421 -1.87 16.69 -27.66
N LEU A 422 -1.27 16.35 -28.82
CA LEU A 422 -1.83 16.53 -30.14
C LEU A 422 -1.91 15.24 -30.97
N PRO A 423 -2.37 14.10 -30.41
CA PRO A 423 -2.22 12.76 -31.02
C PRO A 423 -2.99 12.61 -32.33
N ARG A 424 -4.02 13.41 -32.58
CA ARG A 424 -4.78 13.39 -33.83
C ARG A 424 -4.15 14.20 -34.97
N ALA A 425 -3.18 15.06 -34.64
CA ALA A 425 -2.57 16.00 -35.58
C ALA A 425 -1.10 15.74 -35.82
N ILE A 426 -0.37 15.31 -34.80
CA ILE A 426 1.07 15.18 -34.81
C ILE A 426 1.45 13.73 -34.46
N ASP A 427 2.04 13.03 -35.42
CA ASP A 427 2.65 11.72 -35.24
C ASP A 427 4.10 11.83 -34.70
N PRO A 428 4.72 10.73 -34.23
CA PRO A 428 6.07 10.76 -33.69
C PRO A 428 7.14 11.31 -34.63
N VAL A 429 7.01 11.09 -35.95
CA VAL A 429 7.97 11.58 -36.93
C VAL A 429 7.89 13.11 -37.04
N ARG A 430 6.68 13.64 -37.19
CA ARG A 430 6.45 15.09 -37.24
C ARG A 430 6.85 15.75 -35.93
N ALA A 431 6.53 15.13 -34.79
CA ALA A 431 6.94 15.61 -33.47
C ALA A 431 8.47 15.69 -33.35
N GLY A 432 9.19 14.69 -33.82
CA GLY A 432 10.66 14.71 -33.90
C GLY A 432 11.20 15.85 -34.76
N LEU A 433 10.63 16.09 -35.93
CA LEU A 433 11.04 17.21 -36.79
C LEU A 433 10.75 18.57 -36.12
N LEU A 434 9.57 18.75 -35.54
CA LEU A 434 9.21 19.97 -34.82
C LEU A 434 10.14 20.22 -33.63
N SER A 435 10.46 19.19 -32.84
CA SER A 435 11.38 19.33 -31.70
C SER A 435 12.84 19.62 -32.14
N CYS A 436 13.24 19.17 -33.31
CA CYS A 436 14.59 19.47 -33.83
C CYS A 436 14.71 20.88 -34.43
N TYR A 437 13.69 21.36 -35.13
CA TYR A 437 13.78 22.60 -35.92
C TYR A 437 12.96 23.78 -35.37
N CYS A 438 11.93 23.51 -34.59
CA CYS A 438 11.02 24.53 -34.06
C CYS A 438 11.06 24.61 -32.54
N PHE A 439 12.07 24.07 -31.90
CA PHE A 439 12.30 24.20 -30.45
C PHE A 439 13.65 24.85 -30.18
N GLN A 440 13.66 25.86 -29.34
CA GLN A 440 14.86 26.54 -28.87
C GLN A 440 15.03 26.28 -27.36
N PRO A 441 16.07 25.50 -26.96
CA PRO A 441 16.40 25.36 -25.54
C PRO A 441 16.93 26.67 -24.98
N GLY A 442 16.55 27.04 -23.76
CA GLY A 442 17.02 28.24 -23.08
C GLY A 442 17.03 28.06 -21.57
N LEU A 443 18.10 28.56 -20.89
CA LEU A 443 18.20 28.53 -19.42
C LEU A 443 17.19 29.46 -18.75
N GLU A 444 16.95 30.63 -19.36
CA GLU A 444 15.94 31.57 -18.86
C GLU A 444 14.52 31.07 -19.19
N LYS A 445 14.30 30.64 -20.42
CA LYS A 445 13.02 30.13 -20.90
C LYS A 445 13.23 29.28 -22.14
N ALA A 446 12.63 28.10 -22.18
CA ALA A 446 12.52 27.29 -23.39
C ALA A 446 11.41 27.85 -24.29
N GLU A 447 11.60 27.87 -25.60
CA GLU A 447 10.62 28.45 -26.53
C GLU A 447 10.28 27.50 -27.69
N LEU A 448 9.01 27.50 -28.09
CA LEU A 448 8.55 26.92 -29.32
C LEU A 448 8.55 28.02 -30.40
N LEU A 449 9.37 27.80 -31.44
CA LEU A 449 9.48 28.71 -32.57
C LEU A 449 8.34 28.47 -33.58
N SER A 450 8.04 29.47 -34.42
CA SER A 450 7.08 29.27 -35.50
C SER A 450 7.57 28.22 -36.49
N THR A 451 6.64 27.44 -37.02
CA THR A 451 6.91 26.45 -38.07
C THR A 451 7.55 27.05 -39.29
N THR A 452 7.36 28.36 -39.58
CA THR A 452 7.99 29.11 -40.65
C THR A 452 9.51 29.23 -40.53
N GLN A 453 10.09 28.98 -39.35
CA GLN A 453 11.54 28.93 -39.16
C GLN A 453 12.18 27.68 -39.84
N TYR A 454 11.40 26.66 -40.11
CA TYR A 454 11.87 25.49 -40.85
C TYR A 454 11.60 25.64 -42.35
N SER A 455 12.64 25.62 -43.14
CA SER A 455 12.55 25.85 -44.58
C SER A 455 11.64 24.86 -45.34
N HIS A 456 11.43 23.67 -44.78
CA HIS A 456 10.57 22.63 -45.32
C HIS A 456 9.32 22.41 -44.47
N TRP A 457 8.70 23.48 -43.97
CA TRP A 457 7.52 23.47 -43.09
C TRP A 457 6.33 22.78 -43.76
N ASP A 458 6.22 22.74 -45.07
CA ASP A 458 5.25 22.01 -45.88
C ASP A 458 5.21 20.52 -45.58
N ARG A 459 6.34 19.93 -45.12
CA ARG A 459 6.44 18.52 -44.74
C ARG A 459 5.64 18.17 -43.50
N PHE A 460 5.29 19.16 -42.67
CA PHE A 460 4.40 18.92 -41.49
C PHE A 460 2.98 18.66 -41.92
N GLY A 461 2.50 19.31 -43.01
CA GLY A 461 1.11 19.33 -43.43
C GLY A 461 0.23 20.26 -42.60
N HIS A 462 -0.80 20.83 -43.21
CA HIS A 462 -1.64 21.87 -42.58
C HIS A 462 -2.15 21.52 -41.19
N ARG A 463 -2.68 20.31 -41.01
CA ARG A 463 -3.25 19.90 -39.74
C ARG A 463 -2.24 19.92 -38.56
N ALA A 464 -1.02 19.45 -38.82
CA ALA A 464 0.02 19.45 -37.79
C ALA A 464 0.53 20.86 -37.52
N THR A 465 0.72 21.66 -38.59
CA THR A 465 1.11 23.08 -38.48
C THR A 465 0.09 23.87 -37.64
N ASP A 466 -1.21 23.79 -37.97
CA ASP A 466 -2.25 24.51 -37.27
C ASP A 466 -2.35 24.08 -35.79
N ALA A 467 -2.25 22.79 -35.52
CA ALA A 467 -2.30 22.29 -34.14
C ALA A 467 -1.10 22.75 -33.32
N TYR A 468 0.11 22.74 -33.91
CA TYR A 468 1.33 23.22 -33.26
C TYR A 468 1.30 24.74 -33.01
N GLU A 469 0.92 25.53 -34.01
CA GLU A 469 0.83 26.99 -33.86
C GLU A 469 -0.24 27.39 -32.85
N ASN A 470 -1.36 26.67 -32.79
CA ASN A 470 -2.38 26.84 -31.75
C ASN A 470 -1.85 26.55 -30.35
N LEU A 471 -1.06 25.47 -30.17
CA LEU A 471 -0.40 25.18 -28.89
C LEU A 471 0.60 26.28 -28.54
N ARG A 472 1.46 26.69 -29.48
CA ARG A 472 2.45 27.75 -29.30
C ARG A 472 1.80 29.06 -28.89
N HIS A 473 0.73 29.45 -29.58
CA HIS A 473 -0.05 30.64 -29.26
C HIS A 473 -0.68 30.52 -27.86
N TRP A 474 -1.30 29.40 -27.54
CA TRP A 474 -1.89 29.19 -26.21
C TRP A 474 -0.84 29.30 -25.10
N LEU A 475 0.34 28.69 -25.26
CA LEU A 475 1.44 28.83 -24.30
C LEU A 475 1.85 30.29 -24.08
N SER A 476 1.82 31.16 -25.14
CA SER A 476 2.14 32.57 -25.00
C SER A 476 1.07 33.39 -24.25
N THR A 477 -0.14 32.89 -24.12
CA THR A 477 -1.23 33.53 -23.39
C THR A 477 -1.27 33.19 -21.90
N LEU A 478 -0.48 32.19 -21.48
CA LEU A 478 -0.47 31.72 -20.09
C LEU A 478 0.33 32.65 -19.20
N ASP A 479 -0.20 32.93 -18.01
CA ASP A 479 0.44 33.76 -17.01
C ASP A 479 1.34 32.91 -16.07
N PRO A 480 2.67 33.14 -16.06
CA PRO A 480 3.60 32.42 -15.19
C PRO A 480 3.47 32.77 -13.70
N SER A 481 2.66 33.77 -13.34
CA SER A 481 2.37 34.08 -11.93
C SER A 481 1.32 33.14 -11.32
N GLN A 482 0.53 32.47 -12.12
CA GLN A 482 -0.48 31.50 -11.64
C GLN A 482 0.16 30.28 -11.00
N MET A 483 -0.58 29.64 -10.10
CA MET A 483 -0.14 28.36 -9.53
C MET A 483 -0.14 27.26 -10.62
N PRO A 484 0.87 26.38 -10.66
CA PRO A 484 0.97 25.33 -11.67
C PRO A 484 -0.24 24.40 -11.77
N VAL A 485 -0.97 24.21 -10.66
CA VAL A 485 -2.17 23.35 -10.67
C VAL A 485 -3.24 23.86 -11.63
N TYR A 486 -3.45 25.18 -11.73
CA TYR A 486 -4.45 25.76 -12.65
C TYR A 486 -4.04 25.60 -14.11
N LEU A 487 -2.73 25.72 -14.40
CA LEU A 487 -2.21 25.51 -15.74
C LEU A 487 -2.28 24.05 -16.16
N LEU A 488 -1.99 23.14 -15.22
CA LEU A 488 -2.16 21.69 -15.45
C LEU A 488 -3.63 21.35 -15.74
N GLU A 489 -4.56 21.88 -14.94
CA GLU A 489 -5.99 21.68 -15.16
C GLU A 489 -6.44 22.21 -16.52
N ALA A 490 -6.05 23.43 -16.89
CA ALA A 490 -6.37 24.02 -18.20
C ALA A 490 -5.79 23.19 -19.36
N ALA A 491 -4.56 22.67 -19.22
CA ALA A 491 -3.94 21.80 -20.22
C ALA A 491 -4.67 20.46 -20.36
N ILE A 492 -5.04 19.84 -19.23
CA ILE A 492 -5.81 18.59 -19.21
C ILE A 492 -7.16 18.79 -19.89
N GLN A 493 -7.90 19.83 -19.53
CA GLN A 493 -9.21 20.11 -20.12
C GLN A 493 -9.12 20.39 -21.62
N ARG A 494 -8.11 21.13 -22.06
CA ARG A 494 -7.95 21.52 -23.47
C ARG A 494 -7.46 20.39 -24.37
N TYR A 495 -6.47 19.62 -23.90
CA TYR A 495 -5.73 18.70 -24.77
C TYR A 495 -5.95 17.22 -24.47
N LEU A 496 -6.27 16.84 -23.23
CA LEU A 496 -6.41 15.44 -22.86
C LEU A 496 -7.87 14.98 -22.72
N TRP A 497 -8.73 15.81 -22.12
CA TRP A 497 -10.13 15.48 -21.90
C TRP A 497 -10.90 15.07 -23.17
N PRO A 498 -10.68 15.68 -24.36
CA PRO A 498 -11.36 15.30 -25.59
C PRO A 498 -11.04 13.88 -26.11
N HIS A 499 -10.11 13.14 -25.47
CA HIS A 499 -9.67 11.82 -25.94
C HIS A 499 -10.29 10.63 -25.21
N ASN A 500 -11.33 10.84 -24.38
CA ASN A 500 -12.05 9.78 -23.65
C ASN A 500 -11.08 8.87 -22.86
N LEU A 501 -10.33 9.46 -21.95
CA LEU A 501 -9.34 8.75 -21.13
C LEU A 501 -9.98 7.66 -20.29
N THR A 502 -9.29 6.54 -20.17
CA THR A 502 -9.67 5.44 -19.27
C THR A 502 -9.43 5.79 -17.81
N ALA A 503 -10.06 5.07 -16.89
CA ALA A 503 -9.84 5.28 -15.44
C ALA A 503 -8.37 5.15 -15.04
N SER A 504 -7.62 4.23 -15.67
CA SER A 504 -6.19 4.05 -15.43
C SER A 504 -5.32 5.20 -15.94
N GLU A 505 -5.77 5.94 -16.94
CA GLU A 505 -5.10 7.14 -17.47
C GLU A 505 -5.46 8.40 -16.67
N LEU A 506 -6.68 8.44 -16.11
CA LEU A 506 -7.14 9.56 -15.27
C LEU A 506 -6.49 9.54 -13.88
N ALA A 507 -6.21 8.37 -13.30
CA ALA A 507 -5.65 8.25 -11.96
C ALA A 507 -4.30 9.01 -11.79
N PRO A 508 -3.29 8.88 -12.70
CA PRO A 508 -2.06 9.66 -12.60
C PRO A 508 -2.29 11.18 -12.74
N LEU A 509 -3.23 11.60 -13.57
CA LEU A 509 -3.55 13.03 -13.75
C LEU A 509 -4.18 13.62 -12.49
N ARG A 510 -5.12 12.91 -11.87
CA ARG A 510 -5.71 13.31 -10.59
C ARG A 510 -4.63 13.41 -9.50
N SER A 511 -3.78 12.38 -9.37
CA SER A 511 -2.71 12.37 -8.37
C SER A 511 -1.68 13.47 -8.61
N LEU A 512 -1.40 13.84 -9.89
CA LEU A 512 -0.55 14.98 -10.22
C LEU A 512 -1.15 16.29 -9.74
N LEU A 513 -2.45 16.54 -10.01
CA LEU A 513 -3.14 17.77 -9.59
C LEU A 513 -3.18 17.88 -8.07
N GLU A 514 -3.64 16.81 -7.38
CA GLU A 514 -3.71 16.76 -5.91
C GLU A 514 -2.33 16.89 -5.25
N GLY A 515 -1.31 16.24 -5.81
CA GLY A 515 0.08 16.34 -5.35
C GLY A 515 0.66 17.72 -5.53
N THR A 516 0.41 18.36 -6.69
CA THR A 516 0.86 19.73 -6.97
C THR A 516 0.19 20.73 -6.03
N ALA A 517 -1.12 20.63 -5.83
CA ALA A 517 -1.85 21.52 -4.92
C ALA A 517 -1.33 21.40 -3.48
N ALA A 518 -1.20 20.15 -2.98
CA ALA A 518 -0.70 19.87 -1.64
C ALA A 518 0.74 20.38 -1.44
N TYR A 519 1.62 20.21 -2.46
CA TYR A 519 3.00 20.67 -2.38
C TYR A 519 3.09 22.21 -2.27
N TRP A 520 2.28 22.95 -3.02
CA TRP A 520 2.22 24.42 -2.93
C TRP A 520 1.65 24.88 -1.60
N GLN A 521 0.60 24.21 -1.11
CA GLN A 521 -0.03 24.54 0.16
C GLN A 521 0.97 24.51 1.34
N ILE A 522 1.95 23.58 1.33
CA ILE A 522 2.96 23.52 2.37
C ILE A 522 3.88 24.74 2.35
N TYR A 523 4.34 25.17 1.17
CA TYR A 523 5.15 26.38 1.05
C TYR A 523 4.43 27.64 1.53
N ASP A 524 3.13 27.73 1.27
CA ASP A 524 2.31 28.85 1.72
C ASP A 524 1.99 28.77 3.22
N HIS A 525 1.98 27.56 3.78
CA HIS A 525 1.78 27.32 5.21
C HIS A 525 3.01 27.70 6.04
N LEU A 526 4.22 27.47 5.53
CA LEU A 526 5.48 27.76 6.21
C LEU A 526 5.92 29.22 5.98
N PRO A 527 5.93 30.08 7.02
CA PRO A 527 6.23 31.51 6.86
C PRO A 527 7.58 31.79 6.21
N GLU A 528 8.62 31.01 6.58
CA GLU A 528 9.99 31.14 6.08
C GLU A 528 10.14 30.74 4.60
N HIS A 529 9.18 30.02 4.05
CA HIS A 529 9.22 29.53 2.68
C HIS A 529 8.21 30.20 1.74
N ARG A 530 7.34 31.09 2.26
CA ARG A 530 6.35 31.81 1.44
C ARG A 530 6.97 32.65 0.32
N ALA A 531 8.13 33.22 0.57
CA ALA A 531 8.85 34.03 -0.40
C ALA A 531 9.63 33.23 -1.46
N THR A 532 9.67 31.90 -1.36
CA THR A 532 10.37 31.05 -2.36
C THR A 532 9.74 31.23 -3.74
N PRO A 533 10.53 31.56 -4.78
CA PRO A 533 10.00 31.77 -6.12
C PRO A 533 9.29 30.52 -6.69
N THR A 534 8.21 30.73 -7.43
CA THR A 534 7.45 29.62 -8.07
C THR A 534 8.34 28.74 -8.94
N ALA A 535 9.30 29.30 -9.64
CA ALA A 535 10.25 28.56 -10.46
C ALA A 535 11.12 27.57 -9.64
N GLU A 536 11.55 27.97 -8.45
CA GLU A 536 12.33 27.12 -7.55
C GLU A 536 11.46 26.00 -6.96
N ARG A 537 10.28 26.32 -6.47
CA ARG A 537 9.29 25.33 -6.00
C ARG A 537 8.97 24.32 -7.10
N LEU A 538 8.78 24.78 -8.35
CA LEU A 538 8.48 23.93 -9.50
C LEU A 538 9.67 23.01 -9.85
N ARG A 539 10.89 23.54 -9.83
CA ARG A 539 12.10 22.73 -10.05
C ARG A 539 12.18 21.58 -9.07
N GLU A 540 11.97 21.85 -7.79
CA GLU A 540 12.04 20.82 -6.74
C GLU A 540 10.90 19.81 -6.86
N TRP A 541 9.69 20.26 -7.17
CA TRP A 541 8.55 19.38 -7.41
C TRP A 541 8.79 18.44 -8.61
N ILE A 542 9.27 18.97 -9.73
CA ILE A 542 9.63 18.15 -10.89
C ILE A 542 10.75 17.17 -10.55
N ALA A 543 11.77 17.61 -9.81
CA ALA A 543 12.85 16.73 -9.37
C ALA A 543 12.34 15.58 -8.48
N LEU A 544 11.40 15.86 -7.55
CA LEU A 544 10.76 14.85 -6.72
C LEU A 544 9.99 13.83 -7.56
N LEU A 545 9.19 14.28 -8.53
CA LEU A 545 8.45 13.41 -9.44
C LEU A 545 9.39 12.53 -10.28
N ARG A 546 10.51 13.09 -10.78
CA ARG A 546 11.52 12.35 -11.57
C ARG A 546 12.24 11.28 -10.76
N ARG A 547 12.34 11.41 -9.44
CA ARG A 547 12.86 10.35 -8.55
C ARG A 547 11.96 9.12 -8.50
N GLY A 548 10.72 9.20 -8.99
CA GLY A 548 9.78 8.09 -9.03
C GLY A 548 9.17 7.73 -7.68
N ILE A 549 9.31 8.58 -6.67
CA ILE A 549 8.81 8.35 -5.30
C ILE A 549 7.31 8.59 -5.24
N VAL A 550 6.81 9.55 -6.02
CA VAL A 550 5.37 9.86 -6.06
C VAL A 550 4.65 8.89 -6.97
N THR A 551 3.70 8.15 -6.42
CA THR A 551 2.91 7.14 -7.13
C THR A 551 1.48 7.59 -7.38
N ALA A 552 0.85 7.05 -8.42
CA ALA A 552 -0.58 7.22 -8.63
C ALA A 552 -1.37 6.36 -7.64
N ASP A 553 -2.41 6.95 -7.04
CA ASP A 553 -3.38 6.17 -6.29
C ASP A 553 -4.35 5.50 -7.27
N PRO A 554 -4.36 4.17 -7.37
CA PRO A 554 -5.28 3.48 -8.27
C PRO A 554 -6.72 3.75 -7.80
N ALA A 555 -7.61 3.95 -8.77
CA ALA A 555 -9.03 4.01 -8.47
C ALA A 555 -9.47 2.62 -7.94
N PRO A 556 -10.19 2.54 -6.80
CA PRO A 556 -10.70 1.27 -6.33
C PRO A 556 -11.64 0.67 -7.39
N PRO A 557 -11.56 -0.64 -7.66
CA PRO A 557 -12.45 -1.27 -8.62
C PRO A 557 -13.90 -1.13 -8.17
N LEU A 558 -14.75 -0.57 -9.02
CA LEU A 558 -16.17 -0.35 -8.74
C LEU A 558 -16.96 -1.67 -8.66
N ARG A 559 -16.43 -2.76 -9.20
CA ARG A 559 -17.01 -4.12 -9.22
C ARG A 559 -15.94 -5.15 -8.93
N GLN A 560 -16.37 -6.37 -8.54
CA GLN A 560 -15.46 -7.50 -8.44
C GLN A 560 -14.71 -7.69 -9.77
N PRO A 561 -13.39 -7.91 -9.74
CA PRO A 561 -12.60 -8.12 -10.95
C PRO A 561 -13.13 -9.34 -11.73
N GLN A 562 -13.44 -9.15 -13.00
CA GLN A 562 -13.90 -10.24 -13.89
C GLN A 562 -12.75 -10.76 -14.75
N GLY A 563 -11.67 -11.20 -14.13
CA GLY A 563 -10.50 -11.69 -14.85
C GLY A 563 -9.53 -12.40 -13.93
N VAL A 564 -8.50 -13.00 -14.52
CA VAL A 564 -7.39 -13.59 -13.78
C VAL A 564 -6.74 -12.48 -12.94
N LEU A 565 -6.62 -12.71 -11.63
CA LEU A 565 -6.03 -11.75 -10.73
C LEU A 565 -4.51 -11.89 -10.71
N LEU A 566 -3.78 -10.78 -10.86
CA LEU A 566 -2.33 -10.70 -10.64
C LEU A 566 -2.06 -9.75 -9.47
N ALA A 567 -1.48 -10.26 -8.38
CA ALA A 567 -1.24 -9.47 -7.17
C ALA A 567 0.06 -9.90 -6.46
N THR A 568 0.59 -9.01 -5.62
CA THR A 568 1.58 -9.45 -4.64
C THR A 568 0.88 -10.19 -3.49
N THR A 569 1.61 -11.09 -2.82
CA THR A 569 1.09 -11.81 -1.65
C THR A 569 0.59 -10.86 -0.57
N PHE A 570 1.30 -9.76 -0.34
CA PHE A 570 0.88 -8.73 0.61
C PHE A 570 -0.43 -8.04 0.20
N GLN A 571 -0.55 -7.60 -1.05
CA GLN A 571 -1.78 -6.96 -1.55
C GLN A 571 -2.98 -7.91 -1.48
N TYR A 572 -2.78 -9.16 -1.87
CA TYR A 572 -3.81 -10.19 -1.86
C TYR A 572 -4.34 -10.48 -0.46
N ARG A 573 -3.43 -10.64 0.52
CA ARG A 573 -3.76 -10.88 1.92
C ARG A 573 -4.42 -9.66 2.57
N SER A 574 -3.89 -8.45 2.33
CA SER A 574 -4.46 -7.19 2.84
C SER A 574 -5.88 -6.94 2.33
N ALA A 575 -6.16 -7.30 1.08
CA ALA A 575 -7.49 -7.19 0.47
C ALA A 575 -8.42 -8.37 0.86
N GLN A 576 -7.94 -9.33 1.65
CA GLN A 576 -8.69 -10.51 2.12
C GLN A 576 -9.34 -11.32 0.99
N LEU A 577 -8.70 -11.36 -0.18
CA LEU A 577 -9.20 -12.07 -1.35
C LEU A 577 -9.04 -13.58 -1.19
N ALA A 578 -9.87 -14.33 -1.90
CA ALA A 578 -9.80 -15.79 -2.00
C ALA A 578 -10.24 -16.23 -3.39
N HIS A 579 -9.53 -17.21 -3.94
CA HIS A 579 -9.79 -17.76 -5.27
C HIS A 579 -9.74 -19.28 -5.24
N ARG A 580 -10.36 -19.86 -6.21
CA ARG A 580 -10.43 -21.33 -6.32
C ARG A 580 -9.07 -21.93 -6.72
N TRP A 581 -8.33 -21.27 -7.65
CA TRP A 581 -7.02 -21.68 -8.11
C TRP A 581 -5.98 -20.60 -7.83
N HIS A 582 -4.81 -21.02 -7.29
CA HIS A 582 -3.64 -20.17 -7.10
C HIS A 582 -2.46 -20.64 -7.93
N PHE A 583 -1.72 -19.65 -8.47
CA PHE A 583 -0.40 -19.83 -9.07
C PHE A 583 0.59 -18.99 -8.24
N TRP A 584 1.47 -19.66 -7.49
CA TRP A 584 2.49 -18.96 -6.71
C TRP A 584 3.77 -18.86 -7.53
N LEU A 585 4.12 -17.64 -7.97
CA LEU A 585 5.26 -17.38 -8.83
C LEU A 585 6.56 -17.28 -8.04
N ASP A 586 7.68 -17.64 -8.71
CA ASP A 586 9.03 -17.47 -8.20
C ASP A 586 9.19 -18.08 -6.79
N VAL A 587 8.65 -19.30 -6.57
CA VAL A 587 8.65 -19.94 -5.23
C VAL A 587 10.07 -20.25 -4.73
N GLY A 588 11.07 -20.35 -5.61
CA GLY A 588 12.49 -20.41 -5.27
C GLY A 588 13.09 -19.07 -4.85
N SER A 589 12.32 -17.98 -4.83
CA SER A 589 12.86 -16.67 -4.39
C SER A 589 12.93 -16.59 -2.86
N PRO A 590 14.08 -16.14 -2.28
CA PRO A 590 14.19 -15.88 -0.84
C PRO A 590 13.19 -14.84 -0.32
N ARG A 591 12.62 -14.02 -1.20
CA ARG A 591 11.58 -13.02 -0.85
C ARG A 591 10.29 -13.64 -0.32
N TRP A 592 10.06 -14.94 -0.51
CA TRP A 592 8.94 -15.65 0.09
C TRP A 592 9.02 -15.71 1.62
N GLN A 593 10.22 -15.62 2.21
CA GLN A 593 10.39 -15.58 3.66
C GLN A 593 9.54 -14.49 4.32
N ASP A 594 9.48 -13.33 3.68
CA ASP A 594 8.74 -12.17 4.18
C ASP A 594 7.44 -11.90 3.40
N GLY A 595 7.08 -12.76 2.46
CA GLY A 595 5.95 -12.51 1.56
C GLY A 595 6.11 -11.26 0.70
N GLY A 596 7.35 -10.83 0.44
CA GLY A 596 7.67 -9.61 -0.28
C GLY A 596 7.27 -8.31 0.44
N LEU A 597 6.92 -8.38 1.73
CA LEU A 597 6.60 -7.21 2.53
C LEU A 597 7.87 -6.38 2.76
N GLN A 598 7.80 -5.10 2.37
CA GLN A 598 8.82 -4.14 2.80
C GLN A 598 8.47 -3.70 4.23
N CYS A 599 9.09 -4.37 5.21
CA CYS A 599 8.94 -4.00 6.62
C CYS A 599 9.52 -2.61 6.87
N LEU A 600 8.91 -1.88 7.80
CA LEU A 600 9.51 -0.69 8.37
C LEU A 600 10.81 -1.08 9.09
N TRP A 601 11.76 -0.17 9.11
CA TRP A 601 13.08 -0.47 9.64
C TRP A 601 13.00 -0.96 11.10
N GLN A 602 13.51 -2.17 11.36
CA GLN A 602 13.54 -2.82 12.69
C GLN A 602 12.16 -2.86 13.40
N ALA A 603 11.06 -3.00 12.67
CA ALA A 603 9.72 -3.03 13.26
C ALA A 603 9.53 -4.01 14.44
N PRO A 604 10.15 -5.21 14.45
CA PRO A 604 9.97 -6.16 15.55
C PRO A 604 10.42 -5.65 16.93
N ILE A 605 11.42 -4.75 17.01
CA ILE A 605 11.90 -4.26 18.30
C ILE A 605 10.89 -3.34 19.02
N PHE A 606 9.94 -2.78 18.27
CA PHE A 606 8.91 -1.87 18.80
C PHE A 606 7.64 -2.58 19.27
N LEU A 607 7.58 -3.92 19.15
CA LEU A 607 6.42 -4.68 19.64
C LEU A 607 6.40 -4.64 21.18
N ARG A 608 5.22 -4.44 21.74
CA ARG A 608 5.03 -4.53 23.19
C ARG A 608 5.27 -5.96 23.63
N GLN A 609 6.13 -6.12 24.61
CA GLN A 609 6.66 -7.42 24.98
C GLN A 609 5.60 -8.32 25.66
N GLY A 610 5.58 -9.60 25.23
CA GLY A 610 5.13 -10.70 26.03
C GLY A 610 6.20 -11.12 27.08
N THR A 611 6.09 -12.33 27.60
CA THR A 611 7.00 -12.88 28.65
C THR A 611 8.38 -13.32 28.14
N ALA A 612 8.67 -13.29 26.84
CA ALA A 612 9.96 -13.69 26.25
C ALA A 612 10.97 -12.53 26.24
N SER A 613 12.28 -12.88 26.26
CA SER A 613 13.33 -11.88 26.10
C SER A 613 13.24 -11.20 24.73
N PRO A 614 13.60 -9.90 24.61
CA PRO A 614 13.46 -9.12 23.39
C PRO A 614 14.12 -9.77 22.16
N SER A 615 15.37 -10.20 22.28
CA SER A 615 16.12 -10.84 21.19
C SER A 615 15.52 -12.19 20.76
N ALA A 616 15.11 -13.03 21.72
CA ALA A 616 14.46 -14.30 21.43
C ALA A 616 13.14 -14.10 20.68
N ARG A 617 12.38 -13.05 21.01
CA ARG A 617 11.11 -12.72 20.35
C ARG A 617 11.30 -12.33 18.88
N VAL A 618 12.31 -11.51 18.57
CA VAL A 618 12.62 -11.13 17.18
C VAL A 618 12.94 -12.36 16.34
N TRP A 619 13.83 -13.23 16.83
CA TRP A 619 14.17 -14.48 16.15
C TRP A 619 12.96 -15.41 15.94
N GLN A 620 12.13 -15.53 16.96
CA GLN A 620 10.91 -16.34 16.88
C GLN A 620 9.97 -15.79 15.81
N LEU A 621 9.72 -14.47 15.79
CA LEU A 621 8.86 -13.84 14.80
C LEU A 621 9.40 -13.97 13.37
N GLU A 622 10.71 -13.91 13.18
CA GLU A 622 11.32 -14.12 11.87
C GLU A 622 11.17 -15.56 11.39
N SER A 623 11.35 -16.53 12.27
CA SER A 623 11.19 -17.95 11.93
C SER A 623 9.73 -18.34 11.64
N GLU A 624 8.78 -17.72 12.34
CA GLU A 624 7.34 -17.97 12.18
C GLU A 624 6.71 -17.23 10.98
N ARG A 625 7.38 -16.25 10.39
CA ARG A 625 6.81 -15.43 9.30
C ARG A 625 6.35 -16.24 8.10
N LEU A 626 7.18 -17.16 7.64
CA LEU A 626 6.84 -18.02 6.50
C LEU A 626 5.64 -18.91 6.82
N GLU A 627 5.63 -19.52 8.00
CA GLU A 627 4.50 -20.33 8.47
C GLU A 627 3.21 -19.52 8.46
N HIS A 628 3.21 -18.33 9.08
CA HIS A 628 2.06 -17.43 9.12
C HIS A 628 1.58 -17.01 7.73
N LEU A 629 2.53 -16.75 6.80
CA LEU A 629 2.22 -16.45 5.42
C LEU A 629 1.50 -17.60 4.73
N LEU A 630 2.04 -18.82 4.87
CA LEU A 630 1.52 -20.02 4.23
C LEU A 630 0.16 -20.42 4.80
N VAL A 631 0.00 -20.38 6.13
CA VAL A 631 -1.29 -20.65 6.80
C VAL A 631 -2.38 -19.73 6.24
N ASP A 632 -2.10 -18.44 6.12
CA ASP A 632 -3.08 -17.50 5.59
C ASP A 632 -3.34 -17.71 4.09
N LEU A 633 -2.32 -17.91 3.25
CA LEU A 633 -2.49 -18.13 1.82
C LEU A 633 -3.19 -19.45 1.50
N CYS A 634 -2.84 -20.54 2.20
CA CYS A 634 -3.48 -21.86 2.01
C CYS A 634 -4.96 -21.84 2.46
N SER A 635 -5.34 -21.00 3.40
CA SER A 635 -6.74 -20.80 3.76
C SER A 635 -7.57 -20.10 2.67
N ARG A 636 -6.92 -19.48 1.69
CA ARG A 636 -7.53 -18.66 0.63
C ARG A 636 -7.62 -19.34 -0.73
N VAL A 637 -7.08 -20.55 -0.84
CA VAL A 637 -7.20 -21.41 -2.02
C VAL A 637 -8.08 -22.62 -1.67
N SER A 638 -9.03 -22.98 -2.55
CA SER A 638 -10.01 -24.02 -2.22
C SER A 638 -9.92 -25.26 -3.10
N ASP A 639 -9.29 -25.20 -4.27
CA ASP A 639 -9.28 -26.33 -5.22
C ASP A 639 -7.86 -26.72 -5.67
N ARG A 640 -7.10 -25.79 -6.29
CA ARG A 640 -5.77 -26.11 -6.82
C ARG A 640 -4.72 -25.04 -6.50
N LEU A 641 -3.52 -25.51 -6.18
CA LEU A 641 -2.33 -24.70 -5.98
C LEU A 641 -1.22 -25.15 -6.95
N TYR A 642 -0.69 -24.20 -7.74
CA TYR A 642 0.49 -24.42 -8.57
C TYR A 642 1.69 -23.68 -7.98
N LEU A 643 2.74 -24.44 -7.67
CA LEU A 643 4.05 -23.95 -7.25
C LEU A 643 4.90 -23.69 -8.50
N CYS A 644 5.09 -22.41 -8.84
CA CYS A 644 5.74 -22.03 -10.09
C CYS A 644 7.20 -21.63 -9.82
N HIS A 645 8.15 -22.47 -10.29
CA HIS A 645 9.58 -22.35 -10.05
C HIS A 645 10.37 -22.26 -11.37
N SER A 646 11.40 -21.44 -11.38
CA SER A 646 12.45 -21.50 -12.41
C SER A 646 13.81 -21.68 -11.73
N ASP A 647 14.65 -22.53 -12.30
CA ASP A 647 15.99 -22.82 -11.75
C ASP A 647 16.84 -21.55 -11.71
N LEU A 648 16.67 -20.69 -12.74
CA LEU A 648 17.37 -19.41 -12.87
C LEU A 648 16.45 -18.22 -12.70
N ALA A 649 16.88 -17.24 -11.91
CA ALA A 649 16.28 -15.91 -11.80
C ALA A 649 16.46 -15.08 -13.08
N ALA A 650 15.80 -13.92 -13.16
CA ALA A 650 15.93 -13.00 -14.30
C ALA A 650 17.37 -12.50 -14.55
N ASN A 651 18.22 -12.47 -13.53
CA ASN A 651 19.64 -12.10 -13.62
C ASN A 651 20.58 -13.29 -13.87
N GLY A 652 20.02 -14.51 -14.07
CA GLY A 652 20.80 -15.73 -14.30
C GLY A 652 21.37 -16.41 -13.03
N SER A 653 21.06 -15.91 -11.83
CA SER A 653 21.44 -16.61 -10.59
C SER A 653 20.50 -17.76 -10.31
N GLU A 654 21.01 -18.81 -9.68
CA GLU A 654 20.22 -19.94 -9.18
C GLU A 654 19.20 -19.45 -8.13
N GLN A 655 18.00 -20.04 -8.14
CA GLN A 655 16.94 -19.71 -7.21
C GLN A 655 16.75 -20.85 -6.21
N GLU A 656 17.25 -20.64 -4.99
CA GLU A 656 17.00 -21.49 -3.84
C GLU A 656 16.31 -20.67 -2.75
N GLY A 657 15.05 -20.93 -2.50
CA GLY A 657 14.24 -20.21 -1.52
C GLY A 657 13.56 -21.13 -0.51
N PRO A 658 12.84 -20.55 0.44
CA PRO A 658 12.24 -21.29 1.55
C PRO A 658 11.17 -22.29 1.12
N LEU A 659 10.61 -22.16 -0.08
CA LEU A 659 9.60 -23.09 -0.64
C LEU A 659 10.18 -24.09 -1.65
N SER A 660 11.48 -24.09 -1.91
CA SER A 660 12.12 -25.08 -2.80
C SER A 660 11.83 -26.54 -2.38
N PRO A 661 11.82 -26.90 -1.07
CA PRO A 661 11.43 -28.26 -0.65
C PRO A 661 10.02 -28.66 -1.06
N TRP A 662 9.06 -27.73 -1.12
CA TRP A 662 7.69 -28.01 -1.57
C TRP A 662 7.64 -28.29 -3.08
N VAL A 663 8.50 -27.64 -3.88
CA VAL A 663 8.63 -27.92 -5.32
C VAL A 663 9.17 -29.31 -5.52
N ASP A 664 10.22 -29.70 -4.79
CA ASP A 664 10.84 -31.03 -4.89
C ASP A 664 9.85 -32.13 -4.54
N LEU A 665 9.05 -31.97 -3.49
CA LEU A 665 7.98 -32.88 -3.12
C LEU A 665 6.93 -33.02 -4.23
N ALA A 666 6.45 -31.89 -4.79
CA ALA A 666 5.44 -31.89 -5.85
C ALA A 666 5.93 -32.49 -7.18
N VAL A 667 7.23 -32.43 -7.44
CA VAL A 667 7.87 -33.09 -8.61
C VAL A 667 8.16 -34.56 -8.35
N GLY A 668 8.63 -34.91 -7.15
CA GLY A 668 8.94 -36.26 -6.74
C GLY A 668 7.73 -37.21 -6.76
N ASP A 669 6.60 -36.74 -6.27
CA ASP A 669 5.34 -37.49 -6.29
C ASP A 669 4.87 -37.80 -7.72
N ARG A 670 5.11 -36.93 -8.70
CA ARG A 670 4.81 -37.20 -10.12
C ARG A 670 5.72 -38.28 -10.72
N LEU A 671 6.98 -38.29 -10.36
CA LEU A 671 7.92 -39.33 -10.85
C LEU A 671 7.58 -40.70 -10.26
N GLN A 672 7.17 -40.78 -8.99
CA GLN A 672 6.71 -42.03 -8.37
C GLN A 672 5.38 -42.51 -8.98
N ALA A 673 4.41 -41.63 -9.21
CA ALA A 673 3.14 -42.00 -9.85
C ALA A 673 3.32 -42.50 -11.29
N VAL A 674 4.32 -42.02 -12.01
CA VAL A 674 4.69 -42.50 -13.35
C VAL A 674 5.38 -43.87 -13.28
N THR A 675 6.22 -44.12 -12.25
CA THR A 675 6.89 -45.42 -12.04
C THR A 675 5.94 -46.48 -11.51
N ASP A 676 4.95 -46.15 -10.71
CA ASP A 676 3.96 -47.05 -10.14
C ASP A 676 2.76 -47.38 -11.07
N GLY A 677 2.74 -46.84 -12.29
CA GLY A 677 1.75 -47.19 -13.32
C GLY A 677 0.31 -46.70 -13.05
N THR A 678 0.11 -45.78 -12.12
CA THR A 678 -1.22 -45.27 -11.72
C THR A 678 -1.69 -44.05 -12.57
N MET A 679 -0.89 -43.61 -13.53
CA MET A 679 -1.27 -42.51 -14.46
C MET A 679 -1.78 -43.08 -15.78
N ILE A 680 -3.03 -43.49 -15.80
CA ILE A 680 -3.79 -43.62 -17.04
C ILE A 680 -4.27 -42.22 -17.45
N ASN A 681 -3.75 -41.75 -18.59
CA ASN A 681 -4.22 -40.62 -19.39
C ASN A 681 -4.17 -39.18 -18.80
N ASN A 682 -3.01 -38.58 -18.83
CA ASN A 682 -2.89 -37.19 -19.22
C ASN A 682 -1.57 -36.91 -19.98
N ALA A 683 -1.25 -37.81 -20.92
CA ALA A 683 -0.26 -37.53 -21.94
C ALA A 683 -0.94 -36.75 -23.06
N ILE A 684 -0.84 -35.42 -23.00
CA ILE A 684 -1.07 -34.55 -24.17
C ILE A 684 0.27 -33.89 -24.50
N CYS A 685 0.72 -34.31 -25.70
CA CYS A 685 1.64 -33.61 -26.61
C CYS A 685 3.12 -33.78 -26.41
N SER A 686 3.60 -34.88 -26.96
CA SER A 686 4.77 -34.86 -27.83
C SER A 686 4.36 -35.51 -29.16
N SER A 687 3.91 -34.76 -30.15
CA SER A 687 4.10 -35.11 -31.57
C SER A 687 3.58 -33.95 -32.44
N SER A 688 4.52 -33.50 -33.27
CA SER A 688 4.46 -32.65 -34.47
C SER A 688 4.00 -31.23 -34.32
#